data_20b11a6484d578e0c91481e0969cc8dd
#
_entry.id   20b11a6484d578e0c91481e0969cc8dd
#
_cell.length_a   1.000
_cell.length_b   1.000
_cell.length_c   1.000
_cell.angle_alpha   90.00
_cell.angle_beta   90.00
_cell.angle_gamma   90.00
#
_symmetry.space_group_name_H-M   'P 1'
#
loop_
_entity.id
_entity.type
_entity.pdbx_description
1 polymer ?
#
loop_
_entity_poly.entity_id
_entity_poly.type
_entity_poly.pdbx_seq_one_letter_code
_entity_poly.pdbx_strand_id
1 'polypeptide(L)'
;MPEYKSACMKWGCAAGLILFAGTMAFSQAARDQPHLFLTESDFARIRKLADEQPWAKQEERKILDEAASFPKSYEESFGLKSVELPPEGGQWGHYYVCPESGRALVFHPMQGSVCPDTGKVFTGYPYDQIVYAMRANSLGSATLNLALAFRLSGNHQYAEESASLLKAYADRYLSYPIHDNHGVVAPSGARVFSQTLDESIWLIEMSWAYDLIRGTDVLSATDRRHVEEDFLRPAAGVVGRAPGVTYNWQSWINTAVAAVGYELTDSKLISQALDGPIGFRFQMKDYVIDGFWIEGTWGYQFYALGALTQLAGMAQHNGTDLWKEEPNLKALLDSPFGLLFPDGTLPAFSDSRVVSIYDQAPLYEYPYAATHDAAFAAVITHGDHPRPEAAGLPFGGNVDHGGRSNRDALLFGASTVPKTALPPMKSRVFPDAGYAALRAPTGDLTEVMKFGPHGGGHGHFDKLSEVIYADGGLLSVDPGTQFYAVASHDTWDRATVAHNTVVVDEQSQKKATGKLLSWQVEKQFTAVEADAGPIYVGVSLQRKVILTSNYVLEISSAAATDGSDHIFDWVYHNFGTQQLELPSQPWSGFAAHDGYQHLTQNRVADTTEGWQDIFRVPAAGESGARGMHLWVLGTGSATKVLSGVGLGPDLTVPVPYVMARRTGKSTAFVALMEPFVEAPVVKQFQRISNDVYLVEGPDWKDTITVGAKVAIQHQPLAPTHSSRKKQISEVHQ
;
A
#
# COMPACT_ATOMS: atom_id res chain seq x y z
N MET A 1 40.70 29.95 50.64
CA MET A 1 41.33 31.30 50.73
C MET A 1 42.52 31.34 49.77
N PRO A 2 42.71 32.37 48.95
CA PRO A 2 42.21 33.74 49.12
C PRO A 2 41.30 34.24 47.96
N GLU A 3 40.58 35.23 48.36
CA GLU A 3 39.78 36.20 47.64
C GLU A 3 40.52 36.93 46.52
N TYR A 4 39.78 37.34 45.46
CA TYR A 4 40.05 38.62 44.79
C TYR A 4 38.75 39.34 44.38
N LYS A 5 38.76 40.63 44.69
CA LYS A 5 37.64 41.57 44.71
C LYS A 5 37.23 42.06 43.32
N SER A 6 35.97 42.45 43.30
CA SER A 6 35.18 43.25 42.37
C SER A 6 35.94 44.45 41.69
N ALA A 7 35.57 44.73 40.45
CA ALA A 7 35.49 46.08 39.91
C ALA A 7 34.26 46.25 39.02
N CYS A 8 33.39 47.10 39.48
CA CYS A 8 32.19 47.61 38.80
C CYS A 8 32.59 48.67 37.79
N MET A 9 32.07 48.58 36.54
CA MET A 9 32.03 49.75 35.69
C MET A 9 30.73 49.78 34.91
N LYS A 10 29.91 50.78 35.20
CA LYS A 10 28.65 51.17 34.57
C LYS A 10 28.96 51.81 33.19
N TRP A 11 28.33 51.34 32.12
CA TRP A 11 28.00 52.15 30.94
C TRP A 11 26.72 51.61 30.28
N GLY A 12 25.69 52.36 30.25
CA GLY A 12 24.82 52.88 29.20
C GLY A 12 23.79 51.94 28.61
N CYS A 13 22.60 51.87 29.26
CA CYS A 13 21.35 51.46 28.62
C CYS A 13 20.86 52.56 27.68
N ALA A 14 20.93 52.38 26.36
CA ALA A 14 20.14 53.17 25.37
C ALA A 14 20.24 52.62 23.92
N ALA A 15 20.28 51.29 23.69
CA ALA A 15 20.25 50.73 22.33
C ALA A 15 19.30 49.53 22.14
N GLY A 16 18.43 49.23 23.13
CA GLY A 16 17.64 48.01 23.15
C GLY A 16 16.23 48.08 22.57
N LEU A 17 15.71 49.24 22.18
CA LEU A 17 14.30 49.43 21.81
C LEU A 17 14.02 49.55 20.29
N ILE A 18 15.02 49.76 19.46
CA ILE A 18 14.81 49.89 17.98
C ILE A 18 15.01 48.54 17.24
N LEU A 19 15.71 47.58 17.82
CA LEU A 19 15.88 46.24 17.20
C LEU A 19 14.66 45.32 17.35
N PHE A 20 13.83 45.51 18.38
CA PHE A 20 12.64 44.66 18.61
C PHE A 20 11.45 45.00 17.71
N ALA A 21 11.29 46.22 17.29
CA ALA A 21 10.18 46.64 16.38
C ALA A 21 10.48 46.24 14.92
N GLY A 22 11.75 46.25 14.51
CA GLY A 22 12.16 45.79 13.18
C GLY A 22 12.00 44.27 12.97
N THR A 23 12.30 43.47 13.98
CA THR A 23 12.13 42.00 13.92
C THR A 23 10.68 41.57 13.95
N MET A 24 9.78 42.29 14.62
CA MET A 24 8.33 41.99 14.58
C MET A 24 7.68 42.37 13.24
N ALA A 25 8.07 43.48 12.62
CA ALA A 25 7.55 43.86 11.30
C ALA A 25 8.04 42.96 10.17
N PHE A 26 9.29 42.50 10.21
CA PHE A 26 9.82 41.50 9.28
C PHE A 26 9.15 40.12 9.47
N SER A 27 8.79 39.74 10.69
CA SER A 27 8.08 38.49 10.96
C SER A 27 6.65 38.49 10.46
N GLN A 28 5.96 39.63 10.48
CA GLN A 28 4.58 39.73 10.04
C GLN A 28 4.46 39.80 8.51
N ALA A 29 5.31 40.55 7.84
CA ALA A 29 5.38 40.55 6.38
C ALA A 29 5.79 39.22 5.76
N ALA A 30 6.63 38.44 6.45
CA ALA A 30 6.98 37.09 6.03
C ALA A 30 5.82 36.09 6.23
N ARG A 31 4.96 36.30 7.20
CA ARG A 31 3.76 35.48 7.46
C ARG A 31 2.63 35.71 6.47
N ASP A 32 2.58 36.85 5.82
CA ASP A 32 1.52 37.17 4.84
C ASP A 32 1.82 36.57 3.46
N GLN A 33 2.93 35.83 3.32
CA GLN A 33 3.26 35.05 2.12
C GLN A 33 3.02 33.55 2.37
N PRO A 34 2.58 32.81 1.35
CA PRO A 34 2.43 31.36 1.46
C PRO A 34 3.75 30.67 1.84
N HIS A 35 3.68 29.72 2.78
CA HIS A 35 4.87 29.07 3.34
C HIS A 35 4.63 27.63 3.81
N LEU A 36 3.41 27.07 3.67
CA LEU A 36 3.17 25.67 4.00
C LEU A 36 3.69 24.75 2.89
N PHE A 37 2.94 24.60 1.83
CA PHE A 37 3.25 23.64 0.76
C PHE A 37 3.84 24.28 -0.49
N LEU A 38 3.50 25.54 -0.75
CA LEU A 38 3.98 26.34 -1.88
C LEU A 38 4.39 27.73 -1.40
N THR A 39 5.45 28.24 -2.00
CA THR A 39 5.96 29.59 -1.77
C THR A 39 5.72 30.47 -3.01
N GLU A 40 5.98 31.78 -2.92
CA GLU A 40 5.94 32.65 -4.10
C GLU A 40 6.90 32.20 -5.21
N SER A 41 8.04 31.63 -4.83
CA SER A 41 8.98 31.08 -5.83
C SER A 41 8.40 29.84 -6.55
N ASP A 42 7.59 29.03 -5.87
CA ASP A 42 6.91 27.90 -6.50
C ASP A 42 5.85 28.36 -7.48
N PHE A 43 5.04 29.37 -7.13
CA PHE A 43 4.07 29.93 -8.07
C PHE A 43 4.76 30.57 -9.29
N ALA A 44 5.94 31.19 -9.14
CA ALA A 44 6.73 31.67 -10.28
C ALA A 44 7.21 30.50 -11.17
N ARG A 45 7.69 29.41 -10.56
CA ARG A 45 8.07 28.17 -11.26
C ARG A 45 6.87 27.54 -11.99
N ILE A 46 5.73 27.41 -11.33
CA ILE A 46 4.49 26.82 -11.89
C ILE A 46 4.03 27.61 -13.12
N ARG A 47 3.94 28.94 -13.03
CA ARG A 47 3.57 29.79 -14.18
C ARG A 47 4.52 29.61 -15.36
N LYS A 48 5.83 29.63 -15.10
CA LYS A 48 6.84 29.37 -16.14
C LYS A 48 6.66 27.98 -16.77
N LEU A 49 6.43 26.97 -15.94
CA LEU A 49 6.24 25.60 -16.40
C LEU A 49 4.97 25.47 -17.27
N ALA A 50 3.87 26.10 -16.89
CA ALA A 50 2.63 26.16 -17.67
C ALA A 50 2.78 26.90 -18.99
N ASP A 51 3.65 27.92 -19.05
CA ASP A 51 3.95 28.63 -20.30
C ASP A 51 4.83 27.80 -21.25
N GLU A 52 5.72 26.96 -20.71
CA GLU A 52 6.72 26.20 -21.50
C GLU A 52 6.26 24.79 -21.88
N GLN A 53 5.35 24.16 -21.08
CA GLN A 53 4.99 22.76 -21.21
C GLN A 53 3.47 22.57 -21.39
N PRO A 54 3.03 21.94 -22.51
CA PRO A 54 1.59 21.73 -22.79
C PRO A 54 0.85 20.95 -21.68
N TRP A 55 1.49 19.92 -21.11
CA TRP A 55 0.90 19.14 -20.01
C TRP A 55 0.66 20.00 -18.76
N ALA A 56 1.63 20.82 -18.39
CA ALA A 56 1.53 21.70 -17.23
C ALA A 56 0.43 22.74 -17.42
N LYS A 57 0.29 23.29 -18.64
CA LYS A 57 -0.81 24.17 -19.00
C LYS A 57 -2.17 23.49 -18.93
N GLN A 58 -2.23 22.22 -19.28
CA GLN A 58 -3.46 21.42 -19.14
C GLN A 58 -3.83 21.22 -17.66
N GLU A 59 -2.86 20.89 -16.80
CA GLU A 59 -3.11 20.70 -15.35
C GLU A 59 -3.49 22.02 -14.66
N GLU A 60 -2.83 23.14 -15.01
CA GLU A 60 -3.26 24.48 -14.55
C GLU A 60 -4.72 24.73 -14.94
N ARG A 61 -5.09 24.43 -16.20
CA ARG A 61 -6.46 24.62 -16.68
C ARG A 61 -7.45 23.75 -15.93
N LYS A 62 -7.12 22.50 -15.60
CA LYS A 62 -8.00 21.65 -14.79
C LYS A 62 -8.31 22.30 -13.43
N ILE A 63 -7.29 22.82 -12.73
CA ILE A 63 -7.49 23.53 -11.46
C ILE A 63 -8.43 24.73 -11.64
N LEU A 64 -8.23 25.52 -12.71
CA LEU A 64 -9.06 26.68 -12.99
C LEU A 64 -10.50 26.30 -13.39
N ASP A 65 -10.68 25.24 -14.18
CA ASP A 65 -11.99 24.76 -14.62
C ASP A 65 -12.79 24.16 -13.44
N GLU A 66 -12.12 23.41 -12.55
CA GLU A 66 -12.73 22.91 -11.31
C GLU A 66 -13.19 24.07 -10.42
N ALA A 67 -12.34 25.08 -10.20
CA ALA A 67 -12.70 26.26 -9.43
C ALA A 67 -13.85 27.04 -10.09
N ALA A 68 -13.83 27.19 -11.42
CA ALA A 68 -14.89 27.89 -12.17
C ALA A 68 -16.23 27.12 -12.17
N SER A 69 -16.21 25.79 -12.01
CA SER A 69 -17.42 24.99 -11.93
C SER A 69 -18.11 25.07 -10.58
N PHE A 70 -17.37 25.40 -9.51
CA PHE A 70 -17.93 25.64 -8.17
C PHE A 70 -18.66 27.00 -8.14
N PRO A 71 -19.81 27.14 -7.47
CA PRO A 71 -20.49 26.19 -6.59
C PRO A 71 -21.40 25.16 -7.28
N LYS A 72 -21.68 25.38 -8.56
CA LYS A 72 -22.68 24.59 -9.32
C LYS A 72 -22.39 23.09 -9.33
N SER A 73 -21.14 22.71 -9.53
CA SER A 73 -20.74 21.28 -9.53
C SER A 73 -21.05 20.58 -8.19
N TYR A 74 -20.83 21.28 -7.08
CA TYR A 74 -21.18 20.79 -5.74
C TYR A 74 -22.68 20.62 -5.56
N GLU A 75 -23.46 21.65 -5.95
CA GLU A 75 -24.92 21.64 -5.85
C GLU A 75 -25.53 20.49 -6.66
N GLU A 76 -25.08 20.30 -7.90
CA GLU A 76 -25.53 19.22 -8.78
C GLU A 76 -25.14 17.84 -8.25
N SER A 77 -23.91 17.67 -7.74
CA SER A 77 -23.41 16.39 -7.21
C SER A 77 -24.20 15.89 -6.01
N PHE A 78 -24.72 16.79 -5.20
CA PHE A 78 -25.47 16.44 -3.99
C PHE A 78 -26.96 16.79 -4.03
N GLY A 79 -27.47 17.31 -5.16
CA GLY A 79 -28.87 17.67 -5.31
C GLY A 79 -29.31 18.85 -4.45
N LEU A 80 -28.40 19.78 -4.18
CA LEU A 80 -28.63 20.95 -3.33
C LEU A 80 -29.04 22.18 -4.16
N LYS A 81 -29.64 23.15 -3.51
CA LYS A 81 -30.04 24.45 -4.15
C LYS A 81 -29.02 25.56 -3.92
N SER A 82 -28.12 25.35 -2.97
CA SER A 82 -27.05 26.26 -2.59
C SER A 82 -25.92 25.49 -1.90
N VAL A 83 -24.76 26.14 -1.78
CA VAL A 83 -23.65 25.58 -1.00
C VAL A 83 -23.99 25.62 0.48
N GLU A 84 -24.14 24.47 1.09
CA GLU A 84 -24.46 24.32 2.50
C GLU A 84 -23.48 23.34 3.14
N LEU A 85 -23.00 23.66 4.34
CA LEU A 85 -22.25 22.70 5.14
C LEU A 85 -23.18 21.54 5.55
N PRO A 86 -22.62 20.31 5.74
CA PRO A 86 -23.38 19.22 6.31
C PRO A 86 -24.04 19.62 7.64
N PRO A 87 -25.27 19.16 7.93
CA PRO A 87 -25.99 19.52 9.14
C PRO A 87 -25.34 19.00 10.42
N GLU A 88 -24.62 17.90 10.32
CA GLU A 88 -23.85 17.21 11.36
C GLU A 88 -22.59 16.58 10.78
N GLY A 89 -21.74 15.98 11.64
CA GLY A 89 -20.55 15.27 11.20
C GLY A 89 -20.84 14.02 10.40
N GLY A 90 -19.91 13.68 9.53
CA GLY A 90 -20.01 12.54 8.63
C GLY A 90 -19.63 11.23 9.28
N GLN A 91 -19.91 10.10 8.61
CA GLN A 91 -19.64 8.75 9.09
C GLN A 91 -18.60 8.04 8.23
N TRP A 92 -18.05 6.93 8.75
CA TRP A 92 -16.96 6.16 8.18
C TRP A 92 -17.32 5.54 6.83
N GLY A 93 -16.58 5.90 5.80
CA GLY A 93 -16.88 5.52 4.42
C GLY A 93 -16.81 4.03 4.13
N HIS A 94 -16.07 3.22 4.92
CA HIS A 94 -16.06 1.77 4.75
C HIS A 94 -17.43 1.10 4.99
N TYR A 95 -18.37 1.77 5.67
CA TYR A 95 -19.73 1.29 5.77
C TYR A 95 -20.58 1.55 4.51
N TYR A 96 -20.02 2.25 3.50
CA TYR A 96 -20.72 2.57 2.26
C TYR A 96 -20.68 1.41 1.26
N VAL A 97 -21.13 0.25 1.73
CA VAL A 97 -21.17 -0.99 0.96
C VAL A 97 -22.59 -1.58 0.96
N CYS A 98 -22.93 -2.25 -0.13
CA CYS A 98 -24.18 -2.99 -0.24
C CYS A 98 -24.12 -4.21 0.69
N PRO A 99 -25.02 -4.35 1.66
CA PRO A 99 -25.02 -5.49 2.59
C PRO A 99 -25.26 -6.84 1.89
N GLU A 100 -25.83 -6.83 0.68
CA GLU A 100 -26.20 -8.03 -0.07
C GLU A 100 -25.07 -8.53 -0.98
N SER A 101 -24.28 -7.61 -1.57
CA SER A 101 -23.23 -7.96 -2.54
C SER A 101 -21.82 -7.60 -2.08
N GLY A 102 -21.65 -6.81 -1.01
CA GLY A 102 -20.36 -6.33 -0.55
C GLY A 102 -19.74 -5.24 -1.43
N ARG A 103 -20.42 -4.81 -2.51
CA ARG A 103 -19.91 -3.76 -3.41
C ARG A 103 -20.23 -2.36 -2.87
N ALA A 104 -19.37 -1.41 -3.21
CA ALA A 104 -19.58 0.00 -2.88
C ALA A 104 -20.94 0.51 -3.39
N LEU A 105 -21.66 1.26 -2.56
CA LEU A 105 -22.86 1.97 -2.97
C LEU A 105 -22.50 3.16 -3.88
N VAL A 106 -23.44 3.56 -4.72
CA VAL A 106 -23.31 4.76 -5.58
C VAL A 106 -24.34 5.78 -5.12
N PHE A 107 -23.87 7.00 -4.84
CA PHE A 107 -24.79 8.09 -4.49
C PHE A 107 -25.39 8.71 -5.76
N HIS A 108 -26.72 8.82 -5.77
CA HIS A 108 -27.47 9.53 -6.80
C HIS A 108 -28.26 10.68 -6.15
N PRO A 109 -28.06 11.94 -6.57
CA PRO A 109 -28.65 13.12 -5.92
C PRO A 109 -30.17 13.07 -5.72
N MET A 110 -30.87 12.39 -6.63
CA MET A 110 -32.34 12.29 -6.61
C MET A 110 -32.88 10.98 -5.99
N GLN A 111 -32.01 9.99 -5.73
CA GLN A 111 -32.45 8.66 -5.27
C GLN A 111 -31.83 8.27 -3.93
N GLY A 112 -30.64 8.80 -3.61
CA GLY A 112 -29.87 8.41 -2.44
C GLY A 112 -28.77 7.39 -2.77
N SER A 113 -28.39 6.57 -1.80
CA SER A 113 -27.32 5.58 -1.89
C SER A 113 -27.83 4.27 -2.50
N VAL A 114 -27.43 3.92 -3.71
CA VAL A 114 -27.96 2.82 -4.49
C VAL A 114 -26.94 1.67 -4.59
N CYS A 115 -27.40 0.44 -4.36
CA CYS A 115 -26.61 -0.78 -4.64
C CYS A 115 -26.54 -1.00 -6.16
N PRO A 116 -25.32 -1.07 -6.75
CA PRO A 116 -25.18 -1.22 -8.20
C PRO A 116 -25.69 -2.58 -8.71
N ASP A 117 -25.68 -3.61 -7.89
CA ASP A 117 -26.08 -4.98 -8.30
C ASP A 117 -27.58 -5.24 -8.15
N THR A 118 -28.21 -4.67 -7.11
CA THR A 118 -29.61 -4.96 -6.79
C THR A 118 -30.56 -3.81 -7.10
N GLY A 119 -30.03 -2.59 -7.31
CA GLY A 119 -30.81 -1.36 -7.47
C GLY A 119 -31.50 -0.89 -6.18
N LYS A 120 -31.26 -1.56 -5.04
CA LYS A 120 -31.85 -1.20 -3.75
C LYS A 120 -31.26 0.12 -3.22
N VAL A 121 -32.14 0.96 -2.69
CA VAL A 121 -31.78 2.27 -2.12
C VAL A 121 -31.63 2.14 -0.61
N PHE A 122 -30.58 2.72 -0.07
CA PHE A 122 -30.27 2.77 1.36
C PHE A 122 -30.32 4.22 1.85
N THR A 123 -30.99 4.46 2.97
CA THR A 123 -31.14 5.77 3.62
C THR A 123 -31.05 5.63 5.13
N GLY A 124 -30.90 6.75 5.82
CA GLY A 124 -30.71 6.79 7.27
C GLY A 124 -29.26 6.49 7.69
N TYR A 125 -29.08 6.33 9.01
CA TYR A 125 -27.75 5.99 9.56
C TYR A 125 -27.31 4.58 9.14
N PRO A 126 -26.04 4.37 8.71
CA PRO A 126 -24.98 5.36 8.58
C PRO A 126 -24.91 6.04 7.19
N TYR A 127 -25.75 5.66 6.22
CA TYR A 127 -25.61 6.02 4.80
C TYR A 127 -25.69 7.52 4.55
N ASP A 128 -26.67 8.19 5.17
CA ASP A 128 -26.85 9.65 5.02
C ASP A 128 -25.64 10.40 5.62
N GLN A 129 -25.12 9.96 6.77
CA GLN A 129 -23.94 10.54 7.39
C GLN A 129 -22.66 10.31 6.57
N ILE A 130 -22.57 9.21 5.82
CA ILE A 130 -21.46 9.00 4.88
C ILE A 130 -21.55 10.01 3.72
N VAL A 131 -22.74 10.31 3.24
CA VAL A 131 -22.93 11.39 2.25
C VAL A 131 -22.52 12.74 2.84
N TYR A 132 -22.73 13.00 4.15
CA TYR A 132 -22.21 14.21 4.81
C TYR A 132 -20.68 14.24 4.83
N ALA A 133 -20.01 13.12 5.07
CA ALA A 133 -18.55 13.03 4.93
C ALA A 133 -18.09 13.33 3.50
N MET A 134 -18.77 12.79 2.48
CA MET A 134 -18.48 13.08 1.07
C MET A 134 -18.63 14.58 0.77
N ARG A 135 -19.69 15.22 1.30
CA ARG A 135 -19.91 16.66 1.16
C ARG A 135 -18.80 17.48 1.83
N ALA A 136 -18.39 17.10 3.04
CA ALA A 136 -17.30 17.76 3.76
C ALA A 136 -15.96 17.65 3.03
N ASN A 137 -15.63 16.48 2.50
CA ASN A 137 -14.45 16.28 1.66
C ASN A 137 -14.51 17.15 0.39
N SER A 138 -15.64 17.15 -0.31
CA SER A 138 -15.82 17.97 -1.52
C SER A 138 -15.67 19.47 -1.23
N LEU A 139 -16.16 19.96 -0.08
CA LEU A 139 -15.99 21.35 0.32
C LEU A 139 -14.54 21.66 0.74
N GLY A 140 -13.83 20.75 1.39
CA GLY A 140 -12.40 20.91 1.71
C GLY A 140 -11.57 21.07 0.45
N SER A 141 -11.72 20.13 -0.49
CA SER A 141 -11.02 20.16 -1.78
C SER A 141 -11.40 21.38 -2.62
N ALA A 142 -12.69 21.80 -2.62
CA ALA A 142 -13.10 23.03 -3.29
C ALA A 142 -12.47 24.27 -2.66
N THR A 143 -12.39 24.35 -1.32
CA THR A 143 -11.75 25.46 -0.61
C THR A 143 -10.30 25.63 -1.03
N LEU A 144 -9.56 24.52 -1.11
CA LEU A 144 -8.16 24.50 -1.56
C LEU A 144 -8.03 24.83 -3.06
N ASN A 145 -8.87 24.25 -3.93
CA ASN A 145 -8.84 24.51 -5.36
C ASN A 145 -9.13 25.98 -5.70
N LEU A 146 -10.08 26.60 -5.01
CA LEU A 146 -10.38 28.03 -5.14
C LEU A 146 -9.17 28.88 -4.73
N ALA A 147 -8.53 28.56 -3.61
CA ALA A 147 -7.33 29.27 -3.17
C ALA A 147 -6.15 29.13 -4.16
N LEU A 148 -5.94 27.93 -4.71
CA LEU A 148 -4.94 27.68 -5.76
C LEU A 148 -5.28 28.43 -7.05
N ALA A 149 -6.54 28.40 -7.49
CA ALA A 149 -6.99 29.10 -8.68
C ALA A 149 -6.80 30.61 -8.56
N PHE A 150 -7.03 31.18 -7.37
CA PHE A 150 -6.68 32.58 -7.09
C PHE A 150 -5.18 32.84 -7.30
N ARG A 151 -4.31 32.01 -6.71
CA ARG A 151 -2.84 32.18 -6.82
C ARG A 151 -2.31 32.01 -8.25
N LEU A 152 -2.96 31.18 -9.06
CA LEU A 152 -2.58 30.93 -10.45
C LEU A 152 -3.10 32.04 -11.38
N SER A 153 -4.35 32.49 -11.22
CA SER A 153 -5.01 33.42 -12.14
C SER A 153 -5.02 34.89 -11.69
N GLY A 154 -4.86 35.13 -10.39
CA GLY A 154 -5.06 36.47 -9.80
C GLY A 154 -6.53 36.88 -9.69
N ASN A 155 -7.50 36.02 -9.96
CA ASN A 155 -8.92 36.32 -9.85
C ASN A 155 -9.38 36.31 -8.39
N HIS A 156 -9.64 37.50 -7.84
CA HIS A 156 -10.05 37.70 -6.43
C HIS A 156 -11.35 36.99 -6.04
N GLN A 157 -12.26 36.73 -6.97
CA GLN A 157 -13.50 36.01 -6.68
C GLN A 157 -13.23 34.62 -6.10
N TYR A 158 -12.22 33.90 -6.60
CA TYR A 158 -11.85 32.61 -6.06
C TYR A 158 -11.34 32.69 -4.61
N ALA A 159 -10.58 33.75 -4.27
CA ALA A 159 -10.16 33.96 -2.89
C ALA A 159 -11.34 34.27 -1.96
N GLU A 160 -12.32 35.10 -2.43
CA GLU A 160 -13.54 35.43 -1.69
C GLU A 160 -14.39 34.17 -1.41
N GLU A 161 -14.55 33.29 -2.41
CA GLU A 161 -15.28 32.04 -2.27
C GLU A 161 -14.58 31.06 -1.30
N SER A 162 -13.26 30.92 -1.40
CA SER A 162 -12.45 30.12 -0.44
C SER A 162 -12.58 30.70 0.97
N ALA A 163 -12.45 32.00 1.15
CA ALA A 163 -12.62 32.69 2.44
C ALA A 163 -14.02 32.47 3.03
N SER A 164 -15.06 32.46 2.18
CA SER A 164 -16.45 32.21 2.61
C SER A 164 -16.59 30.80 3.21
N LEU A 165 -16.01 29.79 2.60
CA LEU A 165 -16.03 28.41 3.11
C LEU A 165 -15.24 28.27 4.42
N LEU A 166 -14.05 28.87 4.53
CA LEU A 166 -13.27 28.89 5.76
C LEU A 166 -14.03 29.52 6.92
N LYS A 167 -14.71 30.68 6.67
CA LYS A 167 -15.55 31.34 7.66
C LYS A 167 -16.77 30.49 8.05
N ALA A 168 -17.43 29.86 7.08
CA ALA A 168 -18.56 29.00 7.34
C ALA A 168 -18.19 27.82 8.27
N TYR A 169 -17.00 27.26 8.10
CA TYR A 169 -16.49 26.24 9.04
C TYR A 169 -16.12 26.86 10.39
N ALA A 170 -15.55 28.06 10.46
CA ALA A 170 -15.28 28.74 11.72
C ALA A 170 -16.58 28.98 12.53
N ASP A 171 -17.68 29.34 11.86
CA ASP A 171 -18.99 29.49 12.48
C ASP A 171 -19.59 28.17 13.02
N ARG A 172 -19.27 27.05 12.42
CA ARG A 172 -19.95 25.76 12.67
C ARG A 172 -19.10 24.70 13.40
N TYR A 173 -17.78 24.72 13.26
CA TYR A 173 -16.89 23.64 13.68
C TYR A 173 -17.10 23.22 15.13
N LEU A 174 -17.16 24.19 16.07
CA LEU A 174 -17.35 23.91 17.48
C LEU A 174 -18.74 23.38 17.83
N SER A 175 -19.74 23.60 16.98
CA SER A 175 -21.09 23.10 17.19
C SER A 175 -21.27 21.62 16.78
N TYR A 176 -20.39 21.07 15.92
CA TYR A 176 -20.43 19.65 15.60
C TYR A 176 -20.01 18.81 16.81
N PRO A 177 -20.81 17.81 17.24
CA PRO A 177 -20.43 16.91 18.33
C PRO A 177 -19.26 16.01 17.91
N ILE A 178 -18.39 15.70 18.88
CA ILE A 178 -17.37 14.68 18.65
C ILE A 178 -18.03 13.31 18.63
N HIS A 179 -17.71 12.52 17.62
CA HIS A 179 -18.22 11.14 17.45
C HIS A 179 -17.21 10.25 16.73
N ASP A 180 -17.28 8.95 16.96
CA ASP A 180 -16.50 7.94 16.26
C ASP A 180 -17.37 7.19 15.21
N ASN A 181 -16.81 6.14 14.61
CA ASN A 181 -17.51 5.29 13.65
C ASN A 181 -18.68 4.47 14.24
N HIS A 182 -18.86 4.49 15.56
CA HIS A 182 -20.05 3.94 16.24
C HIS A 182 -21.06 5.04 16.68
N GLY A 183 -20.76 6.30 16.35
CA GLY A 183 -21.60 7.44 16.72
C GLY A 183 -21.48 7.87 18.18
N VAL A 184 -20.43 7.43 18.89
CA VAL A 184 -20.20 7.76 20.30
C VAL A 184 -18.96 8.65 20.49
N VAL A 185 -18.89 9.36 21.61
CA VAL A 185 -17.72 10.17 21.96
C VAL A 185 -16.56 9.25 22.30
N ALA A 186 -15.50 9.27 21.48
CA ALA A 186 -14.29 8.49 21.67
C ALA A 186 -13.03 9.33 21.41
N PRO A 187 -11.87 8.93 21.94
CA PRO A 187 -10.60 9.64 21.68
C PRO A 187 -10.21 9.71 20.21
N SER A 188 -10.50 8.68 19.42
CA SER A 188 -10.27 8.60 17.97
C SER A 188 -11.34 9.30 17.14
N GLY A 189 -12.46 9.72 17.75
CA GLY A 189 -13.55 10.42 17.08
C GLY A 189 -13.19 11.89 16.80
N ALA A 190 -13.86 12.48 15.84
CA ALA A 190 -13.67 13.85 15.40
C ALA A 190 -15.00 14.62 15.28
N ARG A 191 -15.02 15.82 14.71
CA ARG A 191 -16.21 16.67 14.64
C ARG A 191 -16.86 16.64 13.26
N VAL A 192 -16.08 16.88 12.22
CA VAL A 192 -16.56 16.92 10.82
C VAL A 192 -16.65 15.50 10.27
N PHE A 193 -15.78 14.63 10.73
CA PHE A 193 -15.72 13.20 10.38
C PHE A 193 -15.82 12.32 11.63
N SER A 194 -16.03 11.03 11.43
CA SER A 194 -16.07 10.07 12.54
C SER A 194 -14.69 9.65 13.06
N GLN A 195 -13.61 10.04 12.37
CA GLN A 195 -12.25 9.66 12.72
C GLN A 195 -11.32 10.86 12.65
N THR A 196 -10.39 10.93 13.61
CA THR A 196 -9.31 11.92 13.60
C THR A 196 -8.41 11.78 12.37
N LEU A 197 -8.34 10.61 11.73
CA LEU A 197 -7.63 10.38 10.49
C LEU A 197 -8.22 11.22 9.34
N ASP A 198 -9.50 11.03 9.06
CA ASP A 198 -10.19 11.71 7.96
C ASP A 198 -10.22 13.22 8.20
N GLU A 199 -10.45 13.63 9.44
CA GLU A 199 -10.42 15.04 9.82
C GLU A 199 -9.02 15.66 9.69
N SER A 200 -7.94 14.88 9.90
CA SER A 200 -6.57 15.34 9.71
C SER A 200 -6.29 15.66 8.23
N ILE A 201 -6.70 14.77 7.32
CA ILE A 201 -6.50 14.97 5.88
C ILE A 201 -7.23 16.23 5.42
N TRP A 202 -8.48 16.36 5.81
CA TRP A 202 -9.29 17.52 5.53
C TRP A 202 -8.72 18.82 6.15
N LEU A 203 -8.22 18.76 7.39
CA LEU A 203 -7.60 19.91 8.06
C LEU A 203 -6.33 20.40 7.37
N ILE A 204 -5.56 19.49 6.78
CA ILE A 204 -4.39 19.83 5.95
C ILE A 204 -4.83 20.68 4.77
N GLU A 205 -5.87 20.27 4.02
CA GLU A 205 -6.38 21.02 2.87
C GLU A 205 -6.90 22.42 3.30
N MET A 206 -7.62 22.48 4.41
CA MET A 206 -8.16 23.74 4.93
C MET A 206 -7.06 24.69 5.42
N SER A 207 -6.03 24.16 6.08
CA SER A 207 -4.87 24.94 6.52
C SER A 207 -4.08 25.49 5.33
N TRP A 208 -3.90 24.67 4.30
CA TRP A 208 -3.24 25.08 3.07
C TRP A 208 -4.04 26.12 2.31
N ALA A 209 -5.37 25.97 2.20
CA ALA A 209 -6.22 26.98 1.60
C ALA A 209 -6.11 28.32 2.33
N TYR A 210 -6.10 28.30 3.66
CA TYR A 210 -5.94 29.50 4.48
C TYR A 210 -4.56 30.16 4.27
N ASP A 211 -3.46 29.41 4.27
CA ASP A 211 -2.10 29.89 3.96
C ASP A 211 -2.05 30.65 2.62
N LEU A 212 -2.74 30.13 1.60
CA LEU A 212 -2.73 30.73 0.26
C LEU A 212 -3.46 32.08 0.18
N ILE A 213 -4.43 32.36 1.05
CA ILE A 213 -5.26 33.58 0.95
C ILE A 213 -5.13 34.52 2.15
N ARG A 214 -4.52 34.10 3.27
CA ARG A 214 -4.49 34.91 4.51
C ARG A 214 -3.84 36.29 4.34
N GLY A 215 -2.85 36.42 3.47
CA GLY A 215 -2.14 37.66 3.18
C GLY A 215 -2.90 38.64 2.30
N THR A 216 -4.12 38.28 1.86
CA THR A 216 -4.96 39.11 1.02
C THR A 216 -5.95 39.97 1.85
N ASP A 217 -6.66 40.87 1.18
CA ASP A 217 -7.69 41.69 1.77
C ASP A 217 -9.09 41.04 1.87
N VAL A 218 -9.26 39.84 1.33
CA VAL A 218 -10.54 39.09 1.38
C VAL A 218 -10.91 38.62 2.81
N LEU A 219 -9.90 38.50 3.70
CA LEU A 219 -10.07 38.23 5.12
C LEU A 219 -9.68 39.45 5.96
N SER A 220 -10.64 40.07 6.65
CA SER A 220 -10.35 41.09 7.64
C SER A 220 -9.52 40.52 8.80
N ALA A 221 -8.90 41.37 9.63
CA ALA A 221 -8.21 40.93 10.84
C ALA A 221 -9.14 40.20 11.82
N THR A 222 -10.44 40.50 11.81
CA THR A 222 -11.45 39.78 12.60
C THR A 222 -11.74 38.40 12.00
N ASP A 223 -11.90 38.31 10.69
CA ASP A 223 -12.11 37.01 10.00
C ASP A 223 -10.93 36.09 10.20
N ARG A 224 -9.71 36.61 10.06
CA ARG A 224 -8.48 35.81 10.30
C ARG A 224 -8.47 35.24 11.72
N ARG A 225 -8.71 36.06 12.73
CA ARG A 225 -8.77 35.59 14.11
C ARG A 225 -9.87 34.56 14.32
N HIS A 226 -11.03 34.74 13.72
CA HIS A 226 -12.14 33.80 13.77
C HIS A 226 -11.77 32.44 13.18
N VAL A 227 -11.17 32.40 12.00
CA VAL A 227 -10.69 31.16 11.37
C VAL A 227 -9.59 30.52 12.22
N GLU A 228 -8.64 31.29 12.75
CA GLU A 228 -7.53 30.79 13.54
C GLU A 228 -7.97 30.21 14.90
N GLU A 229 -8.82 30.93 15.65
CA GLU A 229 -9.15 30.61 17.05
C GLU A 229 -10.42 29.75 17.19
N ASP A 230 -11.40 29.86 16.27
CA ASP A 230 -12.65 29.11 16.38
C ASP A 230 -12.68 27.88 15.44
N PHE A 231 -11.69 27.75 14.54
CA PHE A 231 -11.60 26.60 13.63
C PHE A 231 -10.22 25.91 13.67
N LEU A 232 -9.14 26.50 13.13
CA LEU A 232 -7.88 25.78 12.90
C LEU A 232 -7.25 25.28 14.20
N ARG A 233 -7.11 26.15 15.21
CA ARG A 233 -6.54 25.75 16.51
C ARG A 233 -7.38 24.70 17.24
N PRO A 234 -8.72 24.83 17.36
CA PRO A 234 -9.57 23.77 17.92
C PRO A 234 -9.48 22.45 17.14
N ALA A 235 -9.43 22.50 15.79
CA ALA A 235 -9.31 21.30 14.97
C ALA A 235 -7.98 20.57 15.20
N ALA A 236 -6.85 21.29 15.24
CA ALA A 236 -5.56 20.73 15.64
C ALA A 236 -5.61 20.10 17.05
N GLY A 237 -6.33 20.74 17.98
CA GLY A 237 -6.58 20.21 19.31
C GLY A 237 -7.42 18.92 19.30
N VAL A 238 -8.39 18.80 18.42
CA VAL A 238 -9.22 17.61 18.26
C VAL A 238 -8.40 16.44 17.69
N VAL A 239 -7.72 16.64 16.58
CA VAL A 239 -6.92 15.55 15.96
C VAL A 239 -5.70 15.18 16.78
N GLY A 240 -5.00 16.18 17.36
CA GLY A 240 -3.76 15.98 18.08
C GLY A 240 -3.91 15.38 19.50
N ARG A 241 -5.14 15.23 19.99
CA ARG A 241 -5.41 14.64 21.33
C ARG A 241 -5.53 13.13 21.35
N ALA A 242 -5.65 12.47 20.17
CA ALA A 242 -5.99 11.07 20.08
C ALA A 242 -4.89 10.17 20.70
N PRO A 243 -5.01 9.72 21.96
CA PRO A 243 -4.04 8.80 22.53
C PRO A 243 -4.26 7.40 21.95
N GLY A 244 -3.17 6.72 21.64
CA GLY A 244 -3.20 5.32 21.22
C GLY A 244 -3.53 5.07 19.73
N VAL A 245 -3.73 6.11 18.93
CA VAL A 245 -3.64 5.97 17.47
C VAL A 245 -2.17 5.90 17.09
N THR A 246 -1.88 4.97 16.18
CA THR A 246 -0.51 4.64 15.82
C THR A 246 -0.39 4.51 14.31
N TYR A 247 0.82 4.30 13.84
CA TYR A 247 1.11 3.98 12.45
C TYR A 247 0.67 5.09 11.48
N ASN A 248 0.04 4.76 10.36
CA ASN A 248 -0.36 5.72 9.33
C ASN A 248 -1.29 6.84 9.85
N TRP A 249 -2.22 6.54 10.75
CA TRP A 249 -3.10 7.56 11.35
C TRP A 249 -2.29 8.67 12.01
N GLN A 250 -1.29 8.29 12.80
CA GLN A 250 -0.45 9.26 13.48
C GLN A 250 0.38 10.09 12.49
N SER A 251 0.77 9.53 11.34
CA SER A 251 1.45 10.30 10.30
C SER A 251 0.58 11.43 9.78
N TRP A 252 -0.69 11.16 9.46
CA TRP A 252 -1.65 12.19 9.03
C TRP A 252 -1.97 13.19 10.13
N ILE A 253 -2.14 12.73 11.37
CA ILE A 253 -2.35 13.60 12.54
C ILE A 253 -1.15 14.53 12.73
N ASN A 254 0.08 14.02 12.71
CA ASN A 254 1.28 14.83 12.83
C ASN A 254 1.37 15.88 11.72
N THR A 255 1.02 15.51 10.48
CA THR A 255 1.02 16.42 9.34
C THR A 255 -0.01 17.54 9.50
N ALA A 256 -1.23 17.21 9.94
CA ALA A 256 -2.27 18.21 10.21
C ALA A 256 -1.92 19.15 11.36
N VAL A 257 -1.39 18.59 12.46
CA VAL A 257 -0.94 19.39 13.62
C VAL A 257 0.22 20.31 13.23
N ALA A 258 1.16 19.81 12.40
CA ALA A 258 2.27 20.60 11.88
C ALA A 258 1.78 21.72 10.96
N ALA A 259 0.81 21.44 10.06
CA ALA A 259 0.25 22.45 9.15
C ALA A 259 -0.33 23.64 9.94
N VAL A 260 -1.19 23.36 10.93
CA VAL A 260 -1.72 24.40 11.81
C VAL A 260 -0.61 25.06 12.66
N GLY A 261 0.35 24.25 13.15
CA GLY A 261 1.48 24.75 13.94
C GLY A 261 2.35 25.74 13.18
N TYR A 262 2.72 25.44 11.96
CA TYR A 262 3.49 26.35 11.09
C TYR A 262 2.66 27.59 10.73
N GLU A 263 1.40 27.39 10.32
CA GLU A 263 0.51 28.48 9.93
C GLU A 263 0.29 29.49 11.07
N LEU A 264 0.05 29.01 12.28
CA LEU A 264 -0.14 29.87 13.46
C LEU A 264 1.17 30.24 14.18
N THR A 265 2.31 29.77 13.69
CA THR A 265 3.63 29.89 14.35
C THR A 265 3.59 29.41 15.82
N ASP A 266 2.89 28.30 16.03
CA ASP A 266 2.75 27.68 17.35
C ASP A 266 3.83 26.58 17.54
N SER A 267 4.91 26.96 18.23
CA SER A 267 6.05 26.06 18.47
C SER A 267 5.67 24.79 19.25
N LYS A 268 4.57 24.80 20.02
CA LYS A 268 4.11 23.61 20.76
C LYS A 268 3.49 22.60 19.83
N LEU A 269 2.66 23.04 18.88
CA LEU A 269 2.08 22.18 17.86
C LEU A 269 3.17 21.61 16.93
N ILE A 270 4.12 22.47 16.52
CA ILE A 270 5.28 22.01 15.70
C ILE A 270 6.08 20.94 16.44
N SER A 271 6.46 21.20 17.69
CA SER A 271 7.21 20.23 18.49
C SER A 271 6.42 18.95 18.77
N GLN A 272 5.10 19.05 19.00
CA GLN A 272 4.23 17.89 19.14
C GLN A 272 4.28 17.01 17.88
N ALA A 273 4.19 17.60 16.70
CA ALA A 273 4.18 16.89 15.42
C ALA A 273 5.54 16.27 15.07
N LEU A 274 6.64 16.97 15.32
CA LEU A 274 7.99 16.52 14.96
C LEU A 274 8.62 15.65 16.05
N ASP A 275 8.60 16.10 17.31
CA ASP A 275 9.38 15.56 18.41
C ASP A 275 8.53 14.90 19.52
N GLY A 276 7.19 14.90 19.34
CA GLY A 276 6.27 14.28 20.29
C GLY A 276 6.51 12.77 20.47
N PRO A 277 5.87 12.13 21.44
CA PRO A 277 6.07 10.70 21.75
C PRO A 277 5.86 9.75 20.56
N ILE A 278 4.99 10.14 19.61
CA ILE A 278 4.76 9.42 18.34
C ILE A 278 4.87 10.44 17.19
N GLY A 279 5.77 11.43 17.35
CA GLY A 279 6.06 12.45 16.34
C GLY A 279 6.79 11.87 15.13
N PHE A 280 7.01 12.72 14.12
CA PHE A 280 7.67 12.33 12.88
C PHE A 280 9.01 11.59 13.11
N ARG A 281 9.90 12.12 13.97
CA ARG A 281 11.23 11.54 14.23
C ARG A 281 11.13 10.18 14.91
N PHE A 282 10.16 10.01 15.83
CA PHE A 282 9.89 8.71 16.42
C PHE A 282 9.45 7.72 15.33
N GLN A 283 8.53 8.12 14.44
CA GLN A 283 8.06 7.24 13.36
C GLN A 283 9.19 6.83 12.42
N MET A 284 10.06 7.76 12.04
CA MET A 284 11.22 7.42 11.21
C MET A 284 12.15 6.41 11.89
N LYS A 285 12.35 6.54 13.20
CA LYS A 285 13.23 5.65 13.93
C LYS A 285 12.63 4.28 14.23
N ASP A 286 11.36 4.23 14.66
CA ASP A 286 10.76 3.04 15.27
C ASP A 286 9.71 2.36 14.38
N TYR A 287 9.19 3.04 13.33
CA TYR A 287 8.19 2.49 12.41
C TYR A 287 8.73 2.18 11.01
N VAL A 288 10.03 2.37 10.78
CA VAL A 288 10.69 2.00 9.53
C VAL A 288 11.66 0.86 9.78
N ILE A 289 11.37 -0.31 9.19
CA ILE A 289 12.13 -1.55 9.37
C ILE A 289 12.68 -1.96 8.00
N ASP A 290 14.00 -2.01 7.82
CA ASP A 290 14.64 -2.28 6.52
C ASP A 290 14.13 -1.38 5.37
N GLY A 291 13.65 -0.18 5.69
CA GLY A 291 13.02 0.73 4.72
C GLY A 291 11.53 0.44 4.47
N PHE A 292 10.91 -0.48 5.16
CA PHE A 292 9.47 -0.74 5.07
C PHE A 292 8.71 -0.14 6.23
N TRP A 293 7.49 0.30 5.94
CA TRP A 293 6.57 0.76 6.96
C TRP A 293 6.07 -0.40 7.82
N ILE A 294 6.04 -0.20 9.13
CA ILE A 294 5.75 -1.23 10.15
C ILE A 294 4.43 -2.00 9.93
N GLU A 295 3.47 -1.45 9.22
CA GLU A 295 2.18 -2.10 8.95
C GLU A 295 2.28 -3.24 7.93
N GLY A 296 3.44 -3.39 7.26
CA GLY A 296 3.76 -4.53 6.41
C GLY A 296 2.86 -4.69 5.18
N THR A 297 2.35 -3.59 4.64
CA THR A 297 1.45 -3.55 3.49
C THR A 297 1.72 -2.32 2.62
N TRP A 298 1.67 -2.46 1.30
CA TRP A 298 1.99 -1.40 0.35
C TRP A 298 0.98 -0.26 0.38
N GLY A 299 -0.30 -0.60 0.47
CA GLY A 299 -1.35 0.40 0.55
C GLY A 299 -1.07 1.41 1.67
N TYR A 300 -0.75 0.90 2.86
CA TYR A 300 -0.48 1.75 4.02
C TYR A 300 0.91 2.37 4.01
N GLN A 301 1.92 1.76 3.37
CA GLN A 301 3.21 2.42 3.19
C GLN A 301 3.08 3.66 2.31
N PHE A 302 2.45 3.57 1.14
CA PHE A 302 2.24 4.73 0.28
C PHE A 302 1.28 5.74 0.90
N TYR A 303 0.29 5.27 1.64
CA TYR A 303 -0.62 6.15 2.38
C TYR A 303 0.08 6.96 3.48
N ALA A 304 0.94 6.31 4.28
CA ALA A 304 1.77 7.00 5.26
C ALA A 304 2.79 7.95 4.60
N LEU A 305 3.40 7.52 3.48
CA LEU A 305 4.33 8.36 2.71
C LEU A 305 3.66 9.63 2.21
N GLY A 306 2.37 9.59 1.83
CA GLY A 306 1.61 10.78 1.47
C GLY A 306 1.63 11.85 2.57
N ALA A 307 1.42 11.45 3.82
CA ALA A 307 1.50 12.35 4.98
C ALA A 307 2.95 12.79 5.27
N LEU A 308 3.88 11.83 5.33
CA LEU A 308 5.26 12.06 5.73
C LEU A 308 6.01 13.00 4.76
N THR A 309 5.78 12.85 3.46
CA THR A 309 6.39 13.73 2.45
C THR A 309 5.81 15.13 2.47
N GLN A 310 4.52 15.29 2.71
CA GLN A 310 3.88 16.59 2.92
C GLN A 310 4.44 17.30 4.15
N LEU A 311 4.58 16.59 5.27
CA LEU A 311 5.16 17.17 6.48
C LEU A 311 6.62 17.58 6.25
N ALA A 312 7.43 16.75 5.55
CA ALA A 312 8.80 17.08 5.22
C ALA A 312 8.91 18.33 4.34
N GLY A 313 7.96 18.51 3.40
CA GLY A 313 7.86 19.71 2.57
C GLY A 313 7.56 20.97 3.37
N MET A 314 6.55 20.93 4.22
CA MET A 314 6.23 22.06 5.10
C MET A 314 7.39 22.42 6.03
N ALA A 315 8.05 21.41 6.60
CA ALA A 315 9.20 21.60 7.47
C ALA A 315 10.36 22.29 6.71
N GLN A 316 10.60 21.88 5.47
CA GLN A 316 11.67 22.46 4.64
C GLN A 316 11.38 23.94 4.33
N HIS A 317 10.17 24.32 3.97
CA HIS A 317 9.78 25.72 3.77
C HIS A 317 9.92 26.56 5.04
N ASN A 318 9.83 25.91 6.21
CA ASN A 318 9.97 26.56 7.52
C ASN A 318 11.34 26.34 8.18
N GLY A 319 12.36 25.95 7.40
CA GLY A 319 13.78 25.93 7.82
C GLY A 319 14.27 24.63 8.48
N THR A 320 13.49 23.54 8.45
CA THR A 320 13.87 22.22 8.95
C THR A 320 13.98 21.23 7.78
N ASP A 321 15.16 20.71 7.51
CA ASP A 321 15.42 19.78 6.40
C ASP A 321 15.29 18.32 6.85
N LEU A 322 14.06 17.81 6.94
CA LEU A 322 13.76 16.43 7.33
C LEU A 322 14.26 15.40 6.29
N TRP A 323 14.43 15.78 5.03
CA TRP A 323 15.03 14.90 4.02
C TRP A 323 16.46 14.53 4.34
N LYS A 324 17.21 15.48 4.88
CA LYS A 324 18.61 15.29 5.29
C LYS A 324 18.72 14.69 6.69
N GLU A 325 17.86 15.11 7.61
CA GLU A 325 17.92 14.72 9.02
C GLU A 325 17.44 13.29 9.24
N GLU A 326 16.47 12.80 8.43
CA GLU A 326 15.78 11.53 8.61
C GLU A 326 15.93 10.63 7.36
N PRO A 327 17.06 9.92 7.20
CA PRO A 327 17.33 9.11 6.01
C PRO A 327 16.33 7.97 5.80
N ASN A 328 15.61 7.55 6.83
CA ASN A 328 14.57 6.54 6.74
C ASN A 328 13.36 7.00 5.91
N LEU A 329 13.15 8.31 5.76
CA LEU A 329 12.13 8.82 4.84
C LEU A 329 12.45 8.43 3.37
N LYS A 330 13.72 8.56 2.96
CA LYS A 330 14.15 8.08 1.65
C LYS A 330 14.11 6.56 1.55
N ALA A 331 14.51 5.84 2.60
CA ALA A 331 14.49 4.39 2.62
C ALA A 331 13.08 3.80 2.40
N LEU A 332 12.02 4.45 2.92
CA LEU A 332 10.62 4.10 2.64
C LEU A 332 10.26 4.24 1.15
N LEU A 333 10.79 5.24 0.46
CA LEU A 333 10.58 5.43 -0.98
C LEU A 333 11.39 4.45 -1.83
N ASP A 334 12.55 4.00 -1.35
CA ASP A 334 13.45 3.09 -2.05
C ASP A 334 13.04 1.61 -1.90
N SER A 335 12.48 1.21 -0.77
CA SER A 335 12.21 -0.20 -0.45
C SER A 335 11.28 -0.90 -1.44
N PRO A 336 10.23 -0.25 -2.00
CA PRO A 336 9.37 -0.90 -2.99
C PRO A 336 10.13 -1.48 -4.18
N PHE A 337 11.19 -0.79 -4.65
CA PHE A 337 12.00 -1.26 -5.79
C PHE A 337 12.66 -2.63 -5.55
N GLY A 338 12.82 -3.04 -4.29
CA GLY A 338 13.37 -4.34 -3.94
C GLY A 338 12.42 -5.51 -4.16
N LEU A 339 11.11 -5.26 -4.18
CA LEU A 339 10.06 -6.30 -4.25
C LEU A 339 9.18 -6.22 -5.50
N LEU A 340 9.43 -5.26 -6.41
CA LEU A 340 8.67 -5.15 -7.66
C LEU A 340 8.71 -6.44 -8.48
N PHE A 341 7.60 -6.81 -9.07
CA PHE A 341 7.56 -7.72 -10.21
C PHE A 341 8.02 -7.02 -11.49
N PRO A 342 8.39 -7.77 -12.54
CA PRO A 342 8.91 -7.20 -13.79
C PRO A 342 8.00 -6.18 -14.48
N ASP A 343 6.70 -6.26 -14.27
CA ASP A 343 5.70 -5.29 -14.77
C ASP A 343 5.56 -4.02 -13.91
N GLY A 344 6.34 -3.90 -12.84
CA GLY A 344 6.28 -2.77 -11.91
C GLY A 344 5.20 -2.88 -10.84
N THR A 345 4.55 -4.03 -10.71
CA THR A 345 3.59 -4.29 -9.63
C THR A 345 4.26 -4.84 -8.37
N LEU A 346 3.56 -4.75 -7.24
CA LEU A 346 3.94 -5.25 -5.93
C LEU A 346 2.97 -6.34 -5.47
N PRO A 347 3.43 -7.35 -4.69
CA PRO A 347 2.54 -8.41 -4.18
C PRO A 347 1.47 -7.87 -3.24
N ALA A 348 0.27 -8.45 -3.28
CA ALA A 348 -0.90 -8.00 -2.51
C ALA A 348 -0.88 -8.49 -1.04
N PHE A 349 0.26 -8.46 -0.36
CA PHE A 349 0.34 -8.95 1.02
C PHE A 349 -0.44 -8.10 2.01
N SER A 350 -1.09 -8.75 2.98
CA SER A 350 -1.83 -8.10 4.06
C SER A 350 -2.99 -7.24 3.52
N ASP A 351 -3.40 -6.18 4.23
CA ASP A 351 -4.43 -5.24 3.78
C ASP A 351 -3.92 -4.39 2.60
N SER A 352 -3.50 -5.04 1.51
CA SER A 352 -3.12 -4.41 0.26
C SER A 352 -3.82 -5.08 -0.92
N ARG A 353 -3.80 -4.41 -2.05
CA ARG A 353 -4.09 -4.99 -3.36
C ARG A 353 -2.80 -5.03 -4.16
N VAL A 354 -2.83 -5.62 -5.34
CA VAL A 354 -1.75 -5.44 -6.30
C VAL A 354 -1.65 -3.94 -6.61
N VAL A 355 -0.50 -3.35 -6.30
CA VAL A 355 -0.21 -1.93 -6.49
C VAL A 355 0.86 -1.80 -7.56
N SER A 356 0.65 -0.94 -8.54
CA SER A 356 1.69 -0.55 -9.48
C SER A 356 2.52 0.61 -8.90
N ILE A 357 3.84 0.52 -8.98
CA ILE A 357 4.73 1.62 -8.58
C ILE A 357 4.48 2.87 -9.45
N TYR A 358 4.08 2.68 -10.68
CA TYR A 358 3.79 3.77 -11.62
C TYR A 358 2.53 4.54 -11.26
N ASP A 359 1.58 3.90 -10.58
CA ASP A 359 0.39 4.58 -10.04
C ASP A 359 0.75 5.51 -8.89
N GLN A 360 1.96 5.38 -8.33
CA GLN A 360 2.49 6.25 -7.29
C GLN A 360 3.28 7.45 -7.84
N ALA A 361 3.31 7.65 -9.17
CA ALA A 361 4.05 8.75 -9.79
C ALA A 361 3.78 10.13 -9.13
N PRO A 362 2.53 10.52 -8.79
CA PRO A 362 2.28 11.77 -8.08
C PRO A 362 3.04 11.89 -6.77
N LEU A 363 3.07 10.80 -5.97
CA LEU A 363 3.80 10.77 -4.70
C LEU A 363 5.32 10.96 -4.88
N TYR A 364 5.88 10.50 -5.99
CA TYR A 364 7.32 10.59 -6.26
C TYR A 364 7.77 11.94 -6.85
N GLU A 365 6.87 12.83 -7.27
CA GLU A 365 7.22 14.13 -7.87
C GLU A 365 8.01 15.02 -6.89
N TYR A 366 7.49 15.22 -5.69
CA TYR A 366 8.17 16.04 -4.68
C TYR A 366 9.50 15.41 -4.18
N PRO A 367 9.54 14.09 -3.81
CA PRO A 367 10.80 13.42 -3.49
C PRO A 367 11.86 13.51 -4.60
N TYR A 368 11.46 13.43 -5.87
CA TYR A 368 12.38 13.61 -6.97
C TYR A 368 12.90 15.05 -7.03
N ALA A 369 12.05 16.06 -6.88
CA ALA A 369 12.47 17.46 -6.86
C ALA A 369 13.48 17.74 -5.73
N ALA A 370 13.34 17.07 -4.57
CA ALA A 370 14.22 17.20 -3.43
C ALA A 370 15.56 16.45 -3.58
N THR A 371 15.56 15.27 -4.23
CA THR A 371 16.71 14.34 -4.21
C THR A 371 17.37 14.13 -5.56
N HIS A 372 16.68 14.37 -6.67
CA HIS A 372 17.09 14.04 -8.04
C HIS A 372 17.45 12.55 -8.25
N ASP A 373 16.79 11.65 -7.51
CA ASP A 373 17.06 10.22 -7.60
C ASP A 373 16.57 9.63 -8.94
N ALA A 374 17.43 8.86 -9.62
CA ALA A 374 17.13 8.30 -10.93
C ALA A 374 15.99 7.25 -10.91
N ALA A 375 15.81 6.53 -9.80
CA ALA A 375 14.72 5.57 -9.65
C ALA A 375 13.36 6.29 -9.55
N PHE A 376 13.32 7.43 -8.85
CA PHE A 376 12.11 8.26 -8.77
C PHE A 376 11.79 8.89 -10.14
N ALA A 377 12.83 9.35 -10.87
CA ALA A 377 12.64 9.79 -12.25
C ALA A 377 12.04 8.70 -13.15
N ALA A 378 12.47 7.43 -12.98
CA ALA A 378 11.91 6.31 -13.73
C ALA A 378 10.42 6.11 -13.46
N VAL A 379 9.97 6.24 -12.21
CA VAL A 379 8.55 6.13 -11.84
C VAL A 379 7.72 7.23 -12.51
N ILE A 380 8.14 8.49 -12.34
CA ILE A 380 7.35 9.65 -12.82
C ILE A 380 7.40 9.86 -14.34
N THR A 381 8.39 9.31 -15.04
CA THR A 381 8.51 9.42 -16.51
C THR A 381 8.05 8.19 -17.26
N HIS A 382 7.59 7.17 -16.54
CA HIS A 382 7.03 5.99 -17.17
C HIS A 382 5.69 6.36 -17.84
N GLY A 383 5.53 6.06 -19.13
CA GLY A 383 4.34 6.46 -19.89
C GLY A 383 3.08 5.70 -19.45
N ASP A 384 1.94 6.07 -20.06
CA ASP A 384 0.66 5.42 -19.81
C ASP A 384 0.75 3.90 -19.93
N HIS A 385 0.41 3.19 -18.85
CA HIS A 385 0.22 1.74 -18.87
C HIS A 385 -1.26 1.40 -18.81
N PRO A 386 -1.72 0.41 -19.62
CA PRO A 386 -3.04 -0.13 -19.42
C PRO A 386 -3.10 -0.75 -18.01
N ARG A 387 -3.98 -0.24 -17.17
CA ARG A 387 -4.28 -0.83 -15.87
C ARG A 387 -5.04 -2.13 -16.05
N PRO A 388 -4.76 -3.18 -15.26
CA PRO A 388 -5.82 -4.09 -14.88
C PRO A 388 -6.90 -3.25 -14.18
N GLU A 389 -8.15 -3.34 -14.63
CA GLU A 389 -9.27 -2.61 -14.04
C GLU A 389 -9.25 -2.82 -12.52
N ALA A 390 -8.77 -1.84 -11.79
CA ALA A 390 -8.85 -1.81 -10.35
C ALA A 390 -10.31 -1.51 -10.01
N ALA A 391 -11.06 -2.51 -9.62
CA ALA A 391 -12.40 -2.36 -9.08
C ALA A 391 -12.37 -1.28 -7.98
N GLY A 392 -13.14 -0.20 -8.21
CA GLY A 392 -13.07 1.04 -7.46
C GLY A 392 -13.04 0.88 -5.95
N LEU A 393 -12.00 1.40 -5.33
CA LEU A 393 -11.97 1.68 -3.89
C LEU A 393 -12.59 3.06 -3.67
N PRO A 394 -13.45 3.25 -2.67
CA PRO A 394 -14.04 4.56 -2.37
C PRO A 394 -13.06 5.59 -1.81
N PHE A 395 -11.82 5.19 -1.54
CA PHE A 395 -10.75 6.03 -0.97
C PHE A 395 -9.45 6.02 -1.78
N GLY A 396 -9.50 5.54 -3.00
CA GLY A 396 -8.46 5.87 -3.97
C GLY A 396 -8.66 7.33 -4.34
N GLY A 397 -7.82 8.26 -3.85
CA GLY A 397 -7.73 9.58 -4.43
C GLY A 397 -7.61 9.42 -5.95
N ASN A 398 -8.05 10.42 -6.72
CA ASN A 398 -8.00 10.40 -8.17
C ASN A 398 -6.62 9.88 -8.62
N VAL A 399 -6.57 8.61 -8.99
CA VAL A 399 -5.34 8.00 -9.49
C VAL A 399 -5.22 8.54 -10.90
N ASP A 400 -4.45 9.61 -11.04
CA ASP A 400 -4.14 10.21 -12.32
C ASP A 400 -3.31 9.20 -13.14
N HIS A 401 -3.67 9.04 -14.38
CA HIS A 401 -3.05 8.10 -15.31
C HIS A 401 -1.56 8.43 -15.49
N GLY A 402 -0.72 7.42 -15.53
CA GLY A 402 0.74 7.49 -15.55
C GLY A 402 1.35 8.58 -16.43
N GLY A 403 2.54 9.04 -16.06
CA GLY A 403 3.25 10.14 -16.69
C GLY A 403 3.10 11.45 -15.91
N ARG A 404 3.69 12.54 -16.43
CA ARG A 404 3.73 13.84 -15.74
C ARG A 404 2.46 14.68 -15.86
N SER A 405 1.38 14.18 -16.44
CA SER A 405 0.10 14.87 -16.53
C SER A 405 -0.70 14.68 -15.25
N ASN A 406 -0.19 15.22 -14.13
CA ASN A 406 -0.87 15.19 -12.84
C ASN A 406 -0.64 16.47 -12.06
N ARG A 407 -1.53 16.76 -11.11
CA ARG A 407 -1.52 17.95 -10.27
C ARG A 407 -0.24 18.09 -9.45
N ASP A 408 0.28 17.00 -8.88
CA ASP A 408 1.47 17.04 -8.03
C ASP A 408 2.74 17.34 -8.85
N ALA A 409 2.80 16.86 -10.10
CA ALA A 409 3.86 17.24 -11.03
C ALA A 409 3.88 18.76 -11.31
N LEU A 410 2.70 19.37 -11.46
CA LEU A 410 2.58 20.84 -11.64
C LEU A 410 3.00 21.58 -10.36
N LEU A 411 2.46 21.19 -9.22
CA LEU A 411 2.62 21.92 -7.96
C LEU A 411 4.02 21.72 -7.34
N PHE A 412 4.52 20.50 -7.31
CA PHE A 412 5.72 20.12 -6.56
C PHE A 412 6.85 19.61 -7.46
N GLY A 413 6.56 19.17 -8.68
CA GLY A 413 7.54 18.51 -9.54
C GLY A 413 8.67 19.43 -10.04
N ALA A 414 9.81 18.83 -10.32
CA ALA A 414 10.91 19.53 -10.98
C ALA A 414 10.54 19.95 -12.41
N SER A 415 11.05 21.08 -12.88
CA SER A 415 10.74 21.59 -14.23
C SER A 415 11.12 20.63 -15.34
N THR A 416 12.19 19.86 -15.14
CA THR A 416 12.67 18.84 -16.09
C THR A 416 13.01 17.56 -15.34
N VAL A 417 12.60 16.43 -15.92
CA VAL A 417 12.90 15.09 -15.39
C VAL A 417 13.49 14.26 -16.52
N PRO A 418 14.71 13.71 -16.37
CA PRO A 418 15.30 12.86 -17.39
C PRO A 418 14.55 11.53 -17.46
N LYS A 419 14.30 11.03 -18.65
CA LYS A 419 13.74 9.69 -18.84
C LYS A 419 14.79 8.66 -18.47
N THR A 420 14.52 7.87 -17.45
CA THR A 420 15.40 6.81 -16.94
C THR A 420 14.64 5.49 -16.89
N ALA A 421 15.36 4.38 -16.67
CA ALA A 421 14.78 3.08 -16.41
C ALA A 421 14.75 2.79 -14.91
N LEU A 422 13.83 1.93 -14.47
CA LEU A 422 13.85 1.38 -13.11
C LEU A 422 15.22 0.74 -12.81
N PRO A 423 15.67 0.74 -11.55
CA PRO A 423 16.87 0.03 -11.15
C PRO A 423 16.81 -1.45 -11.57
N PRO A 424 17.94 -2.09 -11.92
CA PRO A 424 17.97 -3.51 -12.25
C PRO A 424 17.42 -4.33 -11.07
N MET A 425 16.42 -5.16 -11.36
CA MET A 425 15.81 -6.03 -10.36
C MET A 425 16.79 -7.17 -10.03
N LYS A 426 17.15 -7.27 -8.75
CA LYS A 426 18.05 -8.31 -8.23
C LYS A 426 17.36 -9.05 -7.10
N SER A 427 17.74 -10.32 -6.89
CA SER A 427 17.35 -11.04 -5.68
C SER A 427 17.80 -10.27 -4.45
N ARG A 428 16.89 -10.10 -3.48
CA ARG A 428 17.12 -9.30 -2.28
C ARG A 428 16.34 -9.87 -1.10
N VAL A 429 16.94 -9.79 0.08
CA VAL A 429 16.30 -10.14 1.34
C VAL A 429 16.31 -8.94 2.27
N PHE A 430 15.23 -8.77 3.01
CA PHE A 430 15.01 -7.77 4.05
C PHE A 430 14.73 -8.53 5.35
N PRO A 431 15.78 -8.84 6.12
CA PRO A 431 15.69 -9.82 7.20
C PRO A 431 14.79 -9.39 8.36
N ASP A 432 14.77 -8.10 8.70
CA ASP A 432 13.99 -7.58 9.83
C ASP A 432 12.55 -7.23 9.41
N ALA A 433 12.34 -6.71 8.19
CA ALA A 433 11.01 -6.54 7.61
C ALA A 433 10.39 -7.89 7.19
N GLY A 434 11.23 -8.91 6.97
CA GLY A 434 10.82 -10.28 6.69
C GLY A 434 10.25 -10.50 5.30
N TYR A 435 10.93 -9.96 4.29
CA TYR A 435 10.63 -10.21 2.87
C TYR A 435 11.85 -10.77 2.16
N ALA A 436 11.63 -11.72 1.26
CA ALA A 436 12.64 -12.20 0.33
C ALA A 436 12.08 -12.16 -1.09
N ALA A 437 12.74 -11.42 -1.98
CA ALA A 437 12.47 -11.45 -3.43
C ALA A 437 13.54 -12.29 -4.10
N LEU A 438 13.17 -13.46 -4.60
CA LEU A 438 14.00 -14.34 -5.39
C LEU A 438 13.73 -14.08 -6.86
N ARG A 439 14.79 -13.93 -7.66
CA ARG A 439 14.68 -13.68 -9.09
C ARG A 439 15.48 -14.68 -9.86
N ALA A 440 14.92 -15.17 -10.94
CA ALA A 440 15.60 -16.08 -11.84
C ALA A 440 16.86 -15.42 -12.41
N PRO A 441 17.93 -16.21 -12.59
CA PRO A 441 19.13 -15.76 -13.29
C PRO A 441 18.85 -15.25 -14.71
N THR A 442 17.87 -15.83 -15.38
CA THR A 442 17.35 -15.43 -16.70
C THR A 442 15.84 -15.54 -16.75
N GLY A 443 15.19 -14.72 -17.59
CA GLY A 443 13.72 -14.67 -17.65
C GLY A 443 13.14 -13.73 -16.59
N ASP A 444 11.82 -13.83 -16.37
CA ASP A 444 11.06 -12.98 -15.49
C ASP A 444 10.50 -13.70 -14.24
N LEU A 445 10.79 -15.00 -14.09
CA LEU A 445 10.34 -15.76 -12.93
C LEU A 445 10.84 -15.10 -11.64
N THR A 446 9.90 -14.70 -10.85
CA THR A 446 10.11 -14.01 -9.57
C THR A 446 9.20 -14.61 -8.52
N GLU A 447 9.75 -14.86 -7.35
CA GLU A 447 8.99 -15.23 -6.16
C GLU A 447 9.26 -14.25 -5.03
N VAL A 448 8.20 -13.86 -4.33
CA VAL A 448 8.31 -13.06 -3.11
C VAL A 448 7.70 -13.83 -1.96
N MET A 449 8.52 -14.09 -0.93
CA MET A 449 8.13 -14.76 0.30
C MET A 449 8.08 -13.78 1.47
N LYS A 450 7.07 -13.93 2.35
CA LYS A 450 6.86 -13.12 3.55
C LYS A 450 7.03 -13.95 4.82
N PHE A 451 7.88 -13.47 5.78
CA PHE A 451 8.12 -14.16 7.06
C PHE A 451 8.23 -13.21 8.28
N GLY A 452 8.26 -11.91 8.09
CA GLY A 452 8.57 -10.89 9.09
C GLY A 452 7.51 -10.61 10.15
N PRO A 453 7.46 -9.40 10.69
CA PRO A 453 6.46 -8.96 11.66
C PRO A 453 5.03 -9.13 11.14
N HIS A 454 4.05 -9.18 12.07
CA HIS A 454 2.64 -9.37 11.67
C HIS A 454 2.04 -8.19 10.92
N GLY A 455 2.52 -6.94 11.14
CA GLY A 455 1.97 -5.75 10.47
C GLY A 455 0.81 -5.08 11.22
N GLY A 456 0.73 -5.25 12.54
CA GLY A 456 -0.25 -4.55 13.37
C GLY A 456 -1.69 -4.96 13.10
N GLY A 457 -2.57 -3.97 12.94
CA GLY A 457 -4.00 -4.15 12.63
C GLY A 457 -4.26 -4.65 11.22
N HIS A 458 -3.35 -4.34 10.30
CA HIS A 458 -3.45 -4.62 8.88
C HIS A 458 -2.77 -5.92 8.45
N GLY A 459 -2.14 -6.63 9.38
CA GLY A 459 -1.46 -7.89 9.10
C GLY A 459 -2.41 -9.07 8.95
N HIS A 460 -2.06 -9.99 8.04
CA HIS A 460 -2.74 -11.28 7.87
C HIS A 460 -1.98 -12.40 8.58
N PHE A 461 -2.63 -13.56 8.73
CA PHE A 461 -2.03 -14.75 9.31
C PHE A 461 -1.36 -15.59 8.20
N ASP A 462 -0.33 -15.02 7.58
CA ASP A 462 0.27 -15.40 6.29
C ASP A 462 1.77 -15.66 6.37
N LYS A 463 2.31 -16.05 7.53
CA LYS A 463 3.75 -16.35 7.66
C LYS A 463 4.15 -17.49 6.74
N LEU A 464 5.30 -17.29 6.07
CA LEU A 464 5.86 -18.17 5.04
C LEU A 464 4.99 -18.26 3.77
N SER A 465 4.04 -17.34 3.57
CA SER A 465 3.31 -17.22 2.30
C SER A 465 4.22 -16.72 1.18
N GLU A 466 3.87 -17.10 -0.05
CA GLU A 466 4.60 -16.76 -1.27
C GLU A 466 3.67 -16.33 -2.39
N VAL A 467 4.21 -15.48 -3.28
CA VAL A 467 3.56 -15.06 -4.53
C VAL A 467 4.55 -15.23 -5.68
N ILE A 468 4.12 -15.89 -6.77
CA ILE A 468 4.94 -16.19 -7.94
C ILE A 468 4.43 -15.42 -9.15
N TYR A 469 5.36 -14.77 -9.83
CA TYR A 469 5.18 -14.07 -11.09
C TYR A 469 6.06 -14.73 -12.16
N ALA A 470 5.49 -15.04 -13.31
CA ALA A 470 6.24 -15.51 -14.48
C ALA A 470 5.46 -15.29 -15.77
N ASP A 471 6.17 -15.28 -16.90
CA ASP A 471 5.60 -15.18 -18.24
C ASP A 471 4.65 -13.97 -18.38
N GLY A 472 5.09 -12.83 -17.83
CA GLY A 472 4.38 -11.57 -17.95
C GLY A 472 3.21 -11.38 -17.01
N GLY A 473 3.09 -12.14 -15.90
CA GLY A 473 2.05 -11.89 -14.91
C GLY A 473 2.05 -12.81 -13.69
N LEU A 474 1.19 -12.50 -12.71
CA LEU A 474 1.00 -13.31 -11.52
C LEU A 474 0.42 -14.67 -11.88
N LEU A 475 0.94 -15.72 -11.27
CA LEU A 475 0.45 -17.11 -11.34
C LEU A 475 -0.20 -17.50 -10.03
N SER A 476 0.53 -17.45 -8.92
CA SER A 476 -0.03 -17.74 -7.60
C SER A 476 -0.78 -16.53 -7.02
N VAL A 477 -1.64 -16.77 -6.05
CA VAL A 477 -2.58 -15.78 -5.51
C VAL A 477 -2.30 -15.49 -4.05
N ASP A 478 -2.30 -14.21 -3.70
CA ASP A 478 -2.60 -13.73 -2.35
C ASP A 478 -3.97 -13.02 -2.42
N PRO A 479 -4.89 -13.25 -1.48
CA PRO A 479 -6.23 -12.65 -1.54
C PRO A 479 -6.22 -11.13 -1.43
N GLY A 480 -5.16 -10.55 -0.84
CA GLY A 480 -5.12 -9.12 -0.54
C GLY A 480 -6.24 -8.73 0.43
N THR A 481 -6.93 -7.62 0.17
CA THR A 481 -7.96 -7.11 1.07
C THR A 481 -9.26 -6.74 0.35
N GLN A 482 -10.38 -7.04 1.00
CA GLN A 482 -11.71 -6.52 0.69
C GLN A 482 -12.01 -5.26 1.52
N PHE A 483 -13.20 -4.66 1.32
CA PHE A 483 -13.69 -3.62 2.24
C PHE A 483 -13.84 -4.18 3.65
N TYR A 484 -13.44 -3.45 4.67
CA TYR A 484 -13.47 -3.89 6.07
C TYR A 484 -14.88 -4.22 6.60
N ALA A 485 -15.94 -3.67 5.99
CA ALA A 485 -17.31 -4.01 6.34
C ALA A 485 -17.80 -5.30 5.66
N VAL A 486 -17.02 -5.90 4.76
CA VAL A 486 -17.38 -7.18 4.12
C VAL A 486 -16.88 -8.32 4.99
N ALA A 487 -17.78 -9.24 5.33
CA ALA A 487 -17.47 -10.33 6.26
C ALA A 487 -16.27 -11.21 5.82
N SER A 488 -16.03 -11.33 4.51
CA SER A 488 -14.89 -12.08 3.98
C SER A 488 -13.53 -11.46 4.33
N HIS A 489 -13.47 -10.15 4.62
CA HIS A 489 -12.23 -9.53 5.08
C HIS A 489 -11.67 -10.24 6.32
N ASP A 490 -12.49 -10.42 7.36
CA ASP A 490 -12.04 -11.07 8.59
C ASP A 490 -12.04 -12.61 8.50
N THR A 491 -12.92 -13.18 7.68
CA THR A 491 -13.14 -14.62 7.66
C THR A 491 -12.44 -15.36 6.53
N TRP A 492 -11.86 -14.65 5.58
CA TRP A 492 -11.09 -15.20 4.46
C TRP A 492 -9.77 -14.45 4.24
N ASP A 493 -9.79 -13.14 3.89
CA ASP A 493 -8.58 -12.43 3.47
C ASP A 493 -7.45 -12.57 4.49
N ARG A 494 -7.78 -12.56 5.78
CA ARG A 494 -6.81 -12.67 6.88
C ARG A 494 -6.51 -14.11 7.31
N ALA A 495 -7.31 -15.07 6.87
CA ALA A 495 -7.20 -16.47 7.32
C ALA A 495 -6.02 -17.19 6.65
N THR A 496 -5.29 -18.01 7.40
CA THR A 496 -4.10 -18.70 6.89
C THR A 496 -4.37 -19.57 5.68
N VAL A 497 -5.53 -20.23 5.61
CA VAL A 497 -5.89 -21.12 4.51
C VAL A 497 -6.10 -20.39 3.18
N ALA A 498 -6.27 -19.06 3.20
CA ALA A 498 -6.39 -18.23 2.00
C ALA A 498 -5.02 -17.91 1.36
N HIS A 499 -3.93 -18.26 2.02
CA HIS A 499 -2.56 -17.96 1.59
C HIS A 499 -1.78 -19.23 1.23
N ASN A 500 -0.72 -19.07 0.44
CA ASN A 500 0.15 -20.17 0.00
C ASN A 500 1.14 -20.54 1.11
N THR A 501 0.70 -21.26 2.13
CA THR A 501 1.49 -21.63 3.31
C THR A 501 0.98 -22.93 3.94
N VAL A 502 1.49 -23.28 5.12
CA VAL A 502 1.06 -24.45 5.87
C VAL A 502 0.11 -24.05 6.98
N VAL A 503 -1.08 -24.67 7.01
CA VAL A 503 -2.06 -24.54 8.09
C VAL A 503 -1.92 -25.75 9.03
N VAL A 504 -2.09 -25.53 10.34
CA VAL A 504 -2.06 -26.61 11.36
C VAL A 504 -3.43 -26.69 12.02
N ASP A 505 -3.97 -27.93 12.09
CA ASP A 505 -5.24 -28.27 12.76
C ASP A 505 -6.45 -27.44 12.30
N GLU A 506 -6.47 -27.06 11.02
CA GLU A 506 -7.50 -26.20 10.41
C GLU A 506 -7.68 -24.85 11.15
N GLN A 507 -6.61 -24.30 11.75
CA GLN A 507 -6.62 -23.04 12.48
C GLN A 507 -5.73 -21.99 11.84
N SER A 508 -6.13 -20.74 11.90
CA SER A 508 -5.27 -19.63 11.51
C SER A 508 -4.09 -19.47 12.46
N GLN A 509 -2.96 -19.01 11.90
CA GLN A 509 -1.74 -18.69 12.63
C GLN A 509 -1.99 -17.65 13.73
N LYS A 510 -1.08 -17.55 14.69
CA LYS A 510 -1.04 -16.46 15.67
C LYS A 510 -0.11 -15.35 15.20
N LYS A 511 -0.32 -14.14 15.72
CA LYS A 511 0.59 -13.02 15.49
C LYS A 511 1.98 -13.35 16.00
N ALA A 512 2.96 -13.32 15.12
CA ALA A 512 4.37 -13.56 15.46
C ALA A 512 5.29 -12.87 14.45
N THR A 513 6.58 -12.88 14.74
CA THR A 513 7.66 -12.49 13.84
C THR A 513 8.46 -13.72 13.53
N GLY A 514 8.61 -14.08 12.26
CA GLY A 514 9.50 -15.10 11.79
C GLY A 514 10.93 -14.56 11.65
N LYS A 515 11.84 -15.38 11.16
CA LYS A 515 13.25 -15.02 11.00
C LYS A 515 13.87 -15.68 9.79
N LEU A 516 14.81 -14.99 9.18
CA LEU A 516 15.68 -15.52 8.15
C LEU A 516 16.62 -16.57 8.77
N LEU A 517 16.68 -17.75 8.16
CA LEU A 517 17.64 -18.81 8.54
C LEU A 517 18.83 -18.85 7.59
N SER A 518 18.61 -18.75 6.27
CA SER A 518 19.66 -18.69 5.28
C SER A 518 19.25 -17.90 4.03
N TRP A 519 20.25 -17.30 3.38
CA TRP A 519 20.12 -16.60 2.12
C TRP A 519 21.34 -16.87 1.24
N GLN A 520 21.11 -17.24 -0.02
CA GLN A 520 22.15 -17.58 -0.96
C GLN A 520 21.79 -17.11 -2.36
N VAL A 521 22.68 -16.37 -3.01
CA VAL A 521 22.53 -15.94 -4.41
C VAL A 521 23.73 -16.46 -5.19
N GLU A 522 23.46 -17.31 -6.15
CA GLU A 522 24.45 -17.95 -7.01
C GLU A 522 24.17 -17.65 -8.49
N LYS A 523 25.10 -17.99 -9.36
CA LYS A 523 24.94 -17.75 -10.80
C LYS A 523 23.72 -18.48 -11.40
N GLN A 524 23.33 -19.62 -10.85
CA GLN A 524 22.31 -20.52 -11.40
C GLN A 524 20.99 -20.50 -10.60
N PHE A 525 21.01 -19.97 -9.38
CA PHE A 525 19.84 -19.98 -8.49
C PHE A 525 19.94 -18.93 -7.40
N THR A 526 18.80 -18.65 -6.81
CA THR A 526 18.69 -17.96 -5.52
C THR A 526 17.97 -18.88 -4.54
N ALA A 527 18.41 -18.91 -3.28
CA ALA A 527 17.76 -19.70 -2.24
C ALA A 527 17.54 -18.89 -0.97
N VAL A 528 16.41 -19.14 -0.31
CA VAL A 528 16.06 -18.58 1.00
C VAL A 528 15.53 -19.69 1.90
N GLU A 529 15.78 -19.56 3.20
CA GLU A 529 15.14 -20.38 4.23
C GLU A 529 14.71 -19.48 5.37
N ALA A 530 13.46 -19.62 5.82
CA ALA A 530 12.92 -18.86 6.92
C ALA A 530 12.11 -19.74 7.87
N ASP A 531 12.07 -19.30 9.13
CA ASP A 531 11.25 -19.86 10.21
C ASP A 531 10.07 -18.93 10.49
N ALA A 532 8.90 -19.49 10.67
CA ALA A 532 7.67 -18.72 10.87
C ALA A 532 7.57 -18.04 12.24
N GLY A 533 8.44 -18.40 13.19
CA GLY A 533 8.29 -18.03 14.59
C GLY A 533 7.17 -18.82 15.30
N PRO A 534 6.76 -18.41 16.50
CA PRO A 534 5.78 -19.14 17.33
C PRO A 534 4.33 -18.90 16.89
N ILE A 535 4.02 -19.17 15.63
CA ILE A 535 2.68 -18.97 15.05
C ILE A 535 1.66 -20.03 15.47
N TYR A 536 2.11 -21.21 15.88
CA TYR A 536 1.28 -22.25 16.48
C TYR A 536 1.90 -22.73 17.79
N VAL A 537 1.06 -23.01 18.77
CA VAL A 537 1.54 -23.59 20.04
C VAL A 537 1.89 -25.05 19.81
N GLY A 538 3.09 -25.45 20.18
CA GLY A 538 3.53 -26.84 20.07
C GLY A 538 3.96 -27.27 18.67
N VAL A 539 4.07 -26.37 17.69
CA VAL A 539 4.51 -26.69 16.32
C VAL A 539 5.50 -25.65 15.82
N SER A 540 6.57 -26.09 15.17
CA SER A 540 7.50 -25.28 14.39
C SER A 540 7.26 -25.43 12.90
N LEU A 541 7.34 -24.34 12.15
CA LEU A 541 7.23 -24.32 10.69
C LEU A 541 8.42 -23.60 10.07
N GLN A 542 8.98 -24.20 9.02
CA GLN A 542 10.06 -23.62 8.22
C GLN A 542 9.77 -23.84 6.74
N ARG A 543 10.18 -22.88 5.90
CA ARG A 543 10.12 -22.99 4.45
C ARG A 543 11.48 -22.67 3.86
N LYS A 544 11.92 -23.51 2.94
CA LYS A 544 13.09 -23.29 2.08
C LYS A 544 12.62 -23.24 0.64
N VAL A 545 13.07 -22.21 -0.08
CA VAL A 545 12.78 -21.99 -1.49
C VAL A 545 14.09 -21.91 -2.26
N ILE A 546 14.14 -22.56 -3.41
CA ILE A 546 15.26 -22.55 -4.36
C ILE A 546 14.69 -22.21 -5.73
N LEU A 547 15.02 -21.03 -6.25
CA LEU A 547 14.52 -20.52 -7.51
C LEU A 547 15.63 -20.54 -8.56
N THR A 548 15.36 -21.20 -9.68
CA THR A 548 16.21 -21.28 -10.88
C THR A 548 15.61 -20.47 -12.03
N SER A 549 16.13 -20.60 -13.24
CA SER A 549 15.48 -20.00 -14.43
C SER A 549 14.28 -20.78 -14.93
N ASN A 550 14.08 -22.03 -14.49
CA ASN A 550 13.07 -22.91 -15.05
C ASN A 550 12.00 -23.35 -14.05
N TYR A 551 12.29 -23.27 -12.76
CA TYR A 551 11.40 -23.79 -11.71
C TYR A 551 11.72 -23.18 -10.35
N VAL A 552 10.75 -23.31 -9.44
CA VAL A 552 10.89 -23.12 -8.00
C VAL A 552 10.83 -24.49 -7.33
N LEU A 553 11.81 -24.83 -6.49
CA LEU A 553 11.77 -25.99 -5.59
C LEU A 553 11.50 -25.50 -4.18
N GLU A 554 10.37 -25.90 -3.62
CA GLU A 554 9.94 -25.57 -2.27
C GLU A 554 10.06 -26.79 -1.35
N ILE A 555 10.50 -26.55 -0.10
CA ILE A 555 10.50 -27.52 0.99
C ILE A 555 9.89 -26.86 2.21
N SER A 556 8.64 -27.23 2.53
CA SER A 556 7.93 -26.78 3.73
C SER A 556 7.97 -27.85 4.80
N SER A 557 8.62 -27.59 5.92
CA SER A 557 8.81 -28.52 7.04
C SER A 557 7.97 -28.11 8.23
N ALA A 558 7.26 -29.07 8.82
CA ALA A 558 6.44 -28.90 10.02
C ALA A 558 6.79 -29.97 11.06
N ALA A 559 6.95 -29.57 12.32
CA ALA A 559 7.28 -30.50 13.40
C ALA A 559 6.60 -30.12 14.70
N ALA A 560 5.91 -31.08 15.34
CA ALA A 560 5.38 -30.96 16.68
C ALA A 560 6.52 -30.87 17.71
N THR A 561 6.49 -29.88 18.56
CA THR A 561 7.42 -29.69 19.67
C THR A 561 6.82 -30.11 21.01
N ASP A 562 5.50 -30.37 21.02
CA ASP A 562 4.75 -30.87 22.18
C ASP A 562 4.59 -32.41 22.19
N GLY A 563 5.02 -33.07 21.11
CA GLY A 563 4.96 -34.52 20.93
C GLY A 563 3.63 -35.09 20.52
N SER A 564 2.62 -34.22 20.23
CA SER A 564 1.29 -34.61 19.75
C SER A 564 1.27 -34.83 18.24
N ASP A 565 0.24 -35.54 17.76
CA ASP A 565 -0.05 -35.60 16.32
C ASP A 565 -0.91 -34.39 15.94
N HIS A 566 -0.56 -33.75 14.82
CA HIS A 566 -1.27 -32.61 14.24
C HIS A 566 -1.70 -32.90 12.81
N ILE A 567 -2.70 -32.18 12.32
CA ILE A 567 -3.07 -32.12 10.91
C ILE A 567 -2.26 -30.97 10.29
N PHE A 568 -1.53 -31.27 9.21
CA PHE A 568 -0.77 -30.30 8.45
C PHE A 568 -1.34 -30.20 7.04
N ASP A 569 -1.78 -29.00 6.65
CA ASP A 569 -2.30 -28.67 5.33
C ASP A 569 -1.32 -27.73 4.60
N TRP A 570 -0.60 -28.24 3.61
CA TRP A 570 0.14 -27.42 2.67
C TRP A 570 -0.84 -26.95 1.61
N VAL A 571 -1.00 -25.64 1.43
CA VAL A 571 -2.04 -25.01 0.58
C VAL A 571 -1.37 -24.22 -0.52
N TYR A 572 -1.88 -24.34 -1.75
CA TYR A 572 -1.45 -23.59 -2.91
C TYR A 572 -2.67 -23.10 -3.73
N HIS A 573 -2.72 -21.81 -4.01
CA HIS A 573 -3.74 -21.12 -4.82
C HIS A 573 -3.10 -20.58 -6.09
N ASN A 574 -3.73 -20.81 -7.25
CA ASN A 574 -3.26 -20.29 -8.53
C ASN A 574 -4.43 -19.72 -9.34
N PHE A 575 -4.17 -18.67 -10.10
CA PHE A 575 -5.16 -18.16 -11.06
C PHE A 575 -5.48 -19.17 -12.16
N GLY A 576 -6.66 -19.03 -12.78
CA GLY A 576 -7.07 -19.78 -13.97
C GLY A 576 -7.88 -21.02 -13.68
N THR A 577 -7.68 -22.08 -14.46
CA THR A 577 -8.36 -23.38 -14.34
C THR A 577 -7.40 -24.46 -13.89
N GLN A 578 -7.89 -25.41 -13.08
CA GLN A 578 -7.12 -26.49 -12.49
C GLN A 578 -7.39 -27.83 -13.18
N GLN A 579 -6.34 -28.66 -13.34
CA GLN A 579 -6.45 -30.03 -13.81
C GLN A 579 -5.57 -30.94 -12.96
N LEU A 580 -6.12 -31.44 -11.85
CA LEU A 580 -5.46 -32.40 -10.97
C LEU A 580 -5.44 -33.81 -11.59
N GLU A 581 -4.27 -34.41 -11.69
CA GLU A 581 -4.07 -35.76 -12.28
C GLU A 581 -4.29 -36.89 -11.26
N LEU A 582 -5.30 -36.79 -10.41
CA LEU A 582 -5.69 -37.82 -9.46
C LEU A 582 -7.20 -38.09 -9.52
N PRO A 583 -7.61 -39.36 -9.52
CA PRO A 583 -9.01 -39.72 -9.34
C PRO A 583 -9.50 -39.21 -7.98
N SER A 584 -10.51 -38.32 -7.97
CA SER A 584 -11.00 -37.68 -6.77
C SER A 584 -12.52 -37.81 -6.61
N GLN A 585 -13.02 -37.76 -5.39
CA GLN A 585 -14.43 -37.79 -5.04
C GLN A 585 -14.85 -36.54 -4.27
N PRO A 586 -16.16 -36.17 -4.22
CA PRO A 586 -16.63 -35.05 -3.42
C PRO A 586 -16.19 -35.12 -1.96
N TRP A 587 -15.90 -33.96 -1.37
CA TRP A 587 -15.45 -33.85 0.02
C TRP A 587 -16.24 -32.76 0.78
N SER A 588 -16.56 -33.04 2.06
CA SER A 588 -17.28 -32.09 2.92
C SER A 588 -16.77 -32.08 4.37
N GLY A 589 -15.53 -32.51 4.60
CA GLY A 589 -14.98 -32.72 5.93
C GLY A 589 -14.16 -31.56 6.50
N PHE A 590 -14.24 -30.36 5.94
CA PHE A 590 -13.58 -29.17 6.51
C PHE A 590 -14.32 -28.57 7.69
N ALA A 591 -13.59 -27.93 8.60
CA ALA A 591 -14.17 -27.08 9.63
C ALA A 591 -14.97 -25.90 9.03
N ALA A 592 -15.91 -25.37 9.79
CA ALA A 592 -16.72 -24.22 9.38
C ALA A 592 -16.21 -22.89 9.93
N HIS A 593 -14.88 -22.75 10.07
CA HIS A 593 -14.21 -21.57 10.62
C HIS A 593 -12.82 -21.41 10.01
N ASP A 594 -12.08 -20.34 10.35
CA ASP A 594 -10.70 -20.04 9.96
C ASP A 594 -10.45 -20.07 8.44
N GLY A 595 -11.42 -19.63 7.65
CA GLY A 595 -11.34 -19.54 6.18
C GLY A 595 -11.83 -20.81 5.47
N TYR A 596 -11.82 -21.98 6.09
CA TYR A 596 -12.23 -23.24 5.46
C TYR A 596 -13.69 -23.24 5.02
N GLN A 597 -14.56 -22.47 5.66
CA GLN A 597 -15.97 -22.29 5.26
C GLN A 597 -16.16 -21.66 3.87
N HIS A 598 -15.13 -21.02 3.33
CA HIS A 598 -15.13 -20.41 2.00
C HIS A 598 -14.58 -21.32 0.90
N LEU A 599 -14.03 -22.48 1.27
CA LEU A 599 -13.59 -23.49 0.31
C LEU A 599 -14.80 -24.29 -0.17
N THR A 600 -15.04 -24.25 -1.48
CA THR A 600 -16.22 -24.85 -2.10
C THR A 600 -15.86 -25.78 -3.25
N GLN A 601 -16.81 -26.54 -3.77
CA GLN A 601 -16.60 -27.55 -4.82
C GLN A 601 -15.51 -28.57 -4.47
N ASN A 602 -15.37 -28.85 -3.17
CA ASN A 602 -14.25 -29.62 -2.63
C ASN A 602 -14.29 -31.07 -3.08
N ARG A 603 -13.12 -31.59 -3.44
CA ARG A 603 -12.86 -32.96 -3.82
C ARG A 603 -11.65 -33.48 -3.06
N VAL A 604 -11.56 -34.82 -2.88
CA VAL A 604 -10.44 -35.47 -2.23
C VAL A 604 -9.96 -36.69 -3.02
N ALA A 605 -8.66 -36.88 -3.06
CA ALA A 605 -7.99 -38.11 -3.46
C ALA A 605 -7.05 -38.57 -2.35
N ASP A 606 -6.94 -39.86 -2.12
CA ASP A 606 -5.97 -40.45 -1.17
C ASP A 606 -4.79 -41.02 -1.96
N THR A 607 -3.54 -40.75 -1.52
CA THR A 607 -2.33 -41.25 -2.14
C THR A 607 -1.20 -41.44 -1.10
N THR A 608 -0.23 -42.29 -1.40
CA THR A 608 1.07 -42.39 -0.74
C THR A 608 2.20 -41.94 -1.66
N GLU A 609 1.89 -41.85 -2.94
CA GLU A 609 2.83 -41.51 -4.01
C GLU A 609 2.83 -40.00 -4.30
N GLY A 610 3.78 -39.54 -5.12
CA GLY A 610 3.79 -38.22 -5.68
C GLY A 610 2.65 -37.99 -6.64
N TRP A 611 2.28 -36.73 -6.84
CA TRP A 611 1.21 -36.33 -7.72
C TRP A 611 1.52 -35.01 -8.44
N GLN A 612 0.71 -34.69 -9.46
CA GLN A 612 0.87 -33.49 -10.28
C GLN A 612 -0.46 -32.75 -10.41
N ASP A 613 -0.36 -31.45 -10.62
CA ASP A 613 -1.49 -30.59 -10.90
C ASP A 613 -1.09 -29.51 -11.92
N ILE A 614 -1.99 -29.15 -12.81
CA ILE A 614 -1.74 -28.15 -13.85
C ILE A 614 -2.77 -27.01 -13.72
N PHE A 615 -2.28 -25.81 -13.58
CA PHE A 615 -3.08 -24.59 -13.62
C PHE A 615 -2.84 -23.87 -14.96
N ARG A 616 -3.91 -23.47 -15.65
CA ARG A 616 -3.85 -22.73 -16.92
C ARG A 616 -4.51 -21.38 -16.74
N VAL A 617 -3.73 -20.34 -16.95
CA VAL A 617 -4.18 -18.94 -16.87
C VAL A 617 -4.41 -18.46 -18.30
N PRO A 618 -5.61 -17.91 -18.61
CA PRO A 618 -5.85 -17.30 -19.92
C PRO A 618 -4.81 -16.21 -20.20
N ALA A 619 -4.27 -16.21 -21.42
CA ALA A 619 -3.37 -15.15 -21.83
C ALA A 619 -4.12 -13.83 -22.02
N ALA A 620 -3.52 -12.72 -21.61
CA ALA A 620 -3.98 -11.40 -22.02
C ALA A 620 -3.48 -11.15 -23.46
N GLY A 621 -4.36 -11.26 -24.46
CA GLY A 621 -4.03 -11.05 -25.87
C GLY A 621 -3.76 -12.34 -26.68
N GLU A 622 -3.01 -12.22 -27.79
CA GLU A 622 -2.76 -13.32 -28.75
C GLU A 622 -1.64 -14.30 -28.35
N SER A 623 -0.96 -14.11 -27.22
CA SER A 623 0.05 -15.03 -26.70
C SER A 623 -0.59 -16.30 -26.14
N GLY A 624 0.05 -17.47 -26.33
CA GLY A 624 -0.44 -18.79 -25.87
C GLY A 624 -0.78 -18.86 -24.39
N ALA A 625 -1.52 -19.89 -23.96
CA ALA A 625 -1.87 -20.10 -22.58
C ALA A 625 -0.61 -20.25 -21.72
N ARG A 626 -0.52 -19.48 -20.64
CA ARG A 626 0.52 -19.63 -19.61
C ARG A 626 -0.03 -20.45 -18.43
N GLY A 627 0.82 -20.96 -17.59
CA GLY A 627 0.34 -21.73 -16.45
C GLY A 627 1.42 -22.11 -15.44
N MET A 628 1.00 -22.93 -14.47
CA MET A 628 1.85 -23.51 -13.46
C MET A 628 1.67 -25.03 -13.48
N HIS A 629 2.76 -25.77 -13.61
CA HIS A 629 2.81 -27.20 -13.43
C HIS A 629 3.41 -27.51 -12.06
N LEU A 630 2.61 -28.13 -11.24
CA LEU A 630 2.96 -28.47 -9.86
C LEU A 630 3.27 -29.95 -9.75
N TRP A 631 4.44 -30.29 -9.20
CA TRP A 631 4.83 -31.63 -8.80
C TRP A 631 4.94 -31.68 -7.28
N VAL A 632 4.31 -32.64 -6.63
CA VAL A 632 4.44 -32.82 -5.19
C VAL A 632 4.93 -34.23 -4.91
N LEU A 633 6.04 -34.37 -4.18
CA LEU A 633 6.64 -35.68 -3.89
C LEU A 633 5.85 -36.43 -2.81
N GLY A 634 5.64 -37.73 -3.07
CA GLY A 634 5.17 -38.66 -2.04
C GLY A 634 6.22 -38.92 -0.97
N THR A 635 5.77 -39.23 0.24
CA THR A 635 6.63 -39.61 1.36
C THR A 635 6.45 -41.07 1.76
N GLY A 636 5.58 -41.81 1.06
CA GLY A 636 5.11 -43.13 1.48
C GLY A 636 4.08 -43.09 2.61
N SER A 637 3.81 -41.89 3.18
CA SER A 637 2.78 -41.70 4.20
C SER A 637 1.44 -41.33 3.54
N ALA A 638 0.34 -41.72 4.18
CA ALA A 638 -1.01 -41.39 3.71
C ALA A 638 -1.18 -39.86 3.59
N THR A 639 -1.54 -39.42 2.40
CA THR A 639 -1.77 -38.00 2.07
C THR A 639 -3.17 -37.87 1.46
N LYS A 640 -3.98 -36.96 1.97
CA LYS A 640 -5.21 -36.51 1.30
C LYS A 640 -4.84 -35.31 0.42
N VAL A 641 -5.09 -35.44 -0.88
CA VAL A 641 -4.99 -34.34 -1.82
C VAL A 641 -6.37 -33.79 -2.03
N LEU A 642 -6.58 -32.56 -1.55
CA LEU A 642 -7.85 -31.85 -1.66
C LEU A 642 -7.74 -30.76 -2.73
N SER A 643 -8.81 -30.55 -3.47
CA SER A 643 -8.90 -29.51 -4.51
C SER A 643 -10.29 -28.91 -4.52
N GLY A 644 -10.42 -27.71 -5.02
CA GLY A 644 -11.68 -26.97 -5.11
C GLY A 644 -11.43 -25.51 -5.47
N VAL A 645 -12.33 -24.63 -5.02
CA VAL A 645 -12.19 -23.19 -5.22
C VAL A 645 -12.41 -22.43 -3.92
N GLY A 646 -11.63 -21.37 -3.72
CA GLY A 646 -11.78 -20.38 -2.67
C GLY A 646 -12.22 -19.03 -3.23
N LEU A 647 -12.31 -17.99 -2.38
CA LEU A 647 -12.56 -16.63 -2.81
C LEU A 647 -11.28 -16.05 -3.42
N GLY A 648 -11.42 -15.28 -4.49
CA GLY A 648 -10.33 -14.52 -5.11
C GLY A 648 -10.25 -13.08 -4.61
N PRO A 649 -9.25 -12.31 -5.08
CA PRO A 649 -9.20 -10.87 -4.86
C PRO A 649 -10.45 -10.14 -5.38
N ASP A 650 -11.08 -10.63 -6.45
CA ASP A 650 -12.43 -10.32 -6.86
C ASP A 650 -13.36 -11.43 -6.36
N LEU A 651 -14.28 -11.10 -5.46
CA LEU A 651 -15.22 -12.05 -4.86
C LEU A 651 -16.15 -12.75 -5.87
N THR A 652 -16.30 -12.20 -7.07
CA THR A 652 -17.11 -12.79 -8.15
C THR A 652 -16.34 -13.83 -8.97
N VAL A 653 -15.01 -13.89 -8.81
CA VAL A 653 -14.12 -14.79 -9.54
C VAL A 653 -13.46 -15.78 -8.57
N PRO A 654 -13.98 -17.01 -8.48
CA PRO A 654 -13.40 -18.03 -7.62
C PRO A 654 -11.99 -18.43 -8.09
N VAL A 655 -11.11 -18.73 -7.13
CA VAL A 655 -9.73 -19.13 -7.38
C VAL A 655 -9.54 -20.60 -7.05
N PRO A 656 -9.00 -21.43 -7.96
CA PRO A 656 -8.66 -22.82 -7.69
C PRO A 656 -7.59 -22.94 -6.59
N TYR A 657 -7.73 -23.97 -5.76
CA TYR A 657 -6.71 -24.38 -4.82
C TYR A 657 -6.42 -25.87 -4.89
N VAL A 658 -5.20 -26.23 -4.47
CA VAL A 658 -4.84 -27.61 -4.12
C VAL A 658 -4.20 -27.63 -2.73
N MET A 659 -4.51 -28.69 -1.97
CA MET A 659 -4.02 -28.85 -0.61
C MET A 659 -3.54 -30.28 -0.39
N ALA A 660 -2.34 -30.43 0.19
CA ALA A 660 -1.84 -31.71 0.65
C ALA A 660 -1.99 -31.79 2.17
N ARG A 661 -2.87 -32.71 2.66
CA ARG A 661 -3.14 -32.92 4.09
C ARG A 661 -2.43 -34.18 4.59
N ARG A 662 -1.66 -34.05 5.65
CA ARG A 662 -1.01 -35.16 6.37
C ARG A 662 -1.24 -35.04 7.87
N THR A 663 -1.31 -36.18 8.56
CA THR A 663 -1.43 -36.24 10.02
C THR A 663 -0.22 -36.92 10.62
N GLY A 664 0.32 -36.38 11.71
CA GLY A 664 1.45 -36.96 12.43
C GLY A 664 2.21 -35.91 13.25
N LYS A 665 3.35 -36.32 13.80
CA LYS A 665 4.23 -35.47 14.62
C LYS A 665 5.13 -34.56 13.79
N SER A 666 5.39 -34.95 12.55
CA SER A 666 6.18 -34.11 11.62
C SER A 666 5.89 -34.49 10.19
N THR A 667 6.10 -33.56 9.28
CA THR A 667 6.01 -33.77 7.85
C THR A 667 6.90 -32.79 7.11
N ALA A 668 7.24 -33.13 5.85
CA ALA A 668 7.84 -32.19 4.91
C ALA A 668 7.11 -32.31 3.57
N PHE A 669 6.58 -31.20 3.09
CA PHE A 669 6.04 -31.08 1.74
C PHE A 669 7.16 -30.61 0.81
N VAL A 670 7.37 -31.35 -0.28
CA VAL A 670 8.39 -31.01 -1.28
C VAL A 670 7.66 -30.84 -2.60
N ALA A 671 7.61 -29.61 -3.08
CA ALA A 671 6.93 -29.23 -4.30
C ALA A 671 7.93 -28.64 -5.31
N LEU A 672 7.75 -28.94 -6.58
CA LEU A 672 8.39 -28.26 -7.70
C LEU A 672 7.31 -27.54 -8.48
N MET A 673 7.48 -26.24 -8.65
CA MET A 673 6.59 -25.35 -9.39
C MET A 673 7.29 -24.93 -10.68
N GLU A 674 6.75 -25.34 -11.80
CA GLU A 674 7.25 -25.04 -13.14
C GLU A 674 6.28 -24.09 -13.86
N PRO A 675 6.60 -22.78 -13.95
CA PRO A 675 5.88 -21.91 -14.86
C PRO A 675 6.08 -22.37 -16.30
N PHE A 676 5.05 -22.22 -17.13
CA PHE A 676 5.14 -22.61 -18.53
C PHE A 676 4.29 -21.71 -19.45
N VAL A 677 4.74 -21.61 -20.70
CA VAL A 677 3.95 -21.08 -21.84
C VAL A 677 3.64 -22.25 -22.77
N GLU A 678 2.38 -22.39 -23.17
CA GLU A 678 1.80 -23.48 -23.97
C GLU A 678 1.80 -24.84 -23.25
N ALA A 679 2.95 -25.38 -22.86
CA ALA A 679 3.05 -26.68 -22.20
C ALA A 679 4.28 -26.76 -21.26
N PRO A 680 4.17 -27.50 -20.14
CA PRO A 680 5.31 -27.78 -19.25
C PRO A 680 6.39 -28.59 -19.95
N VAL A 681 7.64 -28.39 -19.52
CA VAL A 681 8.82 -29.04 -20.12
C VAL A 681 9.57 -29.98 -19.17
N VAL A 682 9.35 -29.89 -17.85
CA VAL A 682 9.93 -30.82 -16.88
C VAL A 682 9.36 -32.21 -17.11
N LYS A 683 10.27 -33.21 -17.32
CA LYS A 683 9.92 -34.57 -17.59
C LYS A 683 9.97 -35.46 -16.34
N GLN A 684 10.81 -35.09 -15.39
CA GLN A 684 11.02 -35.87 -14.17
C GLN A 684 11.40 -34.98 -13.01
N PHE A 685 10.77 -35.24 -11.86
CA PHE A 685 11.14 -34.70 -10.56
C PHE A 685 11.13 -35.84 -9.54
N GLN A 686 12.26 -36.11 -8.86
CA GLN A 686 12.36 -37.18 -7.89
C GLN A 686 13.38 -36.89 -6.78
N ARG A 687 13.18 -37.48 -5.61
CA ARG A 687 14.13 -37.51 -4.52
C ARG A 687 15.08 -38.70 -4.71
N ILE A 688 16.40 -38.44 -4.75
CA ILE A 688 17.43 -39.47 -4.88
C ILE A 688 17.91 -39.96 -3.50
N SER A 689 18.03 -39.03 -2.56
CA SER A 689 18.36 -39.31 -1.15
C SER A 689 17.68 -38.24 -0.27
N ASN A 690 17.88 -38.31 1.04
CA ASN A 690 17.19 -37.38 1.98
C ASN A 690 17.33 -35.89 1.59
N ASP A 691 18.51 -35.51 1.08
CA ASP A 691 18.81 -34.11 0.79
C ASP A 691 19.19 -33.86 -0.67
N VAL A 692 18.93 -34.87 -1.58
CA VAL A 692 19.28 -34.77 -3.00
C VAL A 692 18.06 -34.99 -3.87
N TYR A 693 17.78 -34.02 -4.74
CA TYR A 693 16.69 -34.03 -5.71
C TYR A 693 17.22 -33.97 -7.13
N LEU A 694 16.51 -34.62 -8.02
CA LEU A 694 16.74 -34.60 -9.46
C LEU A 694 15.59 -33.94 -10.17
N VAL A 695 15.90 -32.99 -11.05
CA VAL A 695 14.96 -32.40 -12.00
C VAL A 695 15.52 -32.59 -13.40
N GLU A 696 14.70 -33.12 -14.32
CA GLU A 696 15.11 -33.35 -15.69
C GLU A 696 14.16 -32.66 -16.66
N GLY A 697 14.70 -31.79 -17.50
CA GLY A 697 14.01 -31.09 -18.58
C GLY A 697 14.27 -31.77 -19.95
N PRO A 698 13.97 -31.08 -21.05
CA PRO A 698 14.11 -31.64 -22.40
C PRO A 698 15.56 -31.89 -22.80
N ASP A 699 16.50 -31.05 -22.39
CA ASP A 699 17.91 -31.03 -22.79
C ASP A 699 18.87 -30.69 -21.64
N TRP A 700 18.37 -30.78 -20.41
CA TRP A 700 19.13 -30.52 -19.17
C TRP A 700 18.70 -31.43 -18.02
N LYS A 701 19.56 -31.52 -17.04
CA LYS A 701 19.35 -32.25 -15.80
C LYS A 701 20.04 -31.54 -14.64
N ASP A 702 19.29 -31.26 -13.58
CA ASP A 702 19.78 -30.66 -12.36
C ASP A 702 19.79 -31.68 -11.22
N THR A 703 20.93 -31.78 -10.55
CA THR A 703 21.06 -32.51 -9.26
C THR A 703 21.20 -31.46 -8.16
N ILE A 704 20.20 -31.38 -7.31
CA ILE A 704 20.09 -30.36 -6.26
C ILE A 704 20.41 -31.01 -4.93
N THR A 705 21.46 -30.53 -4.26
CA THR A 705 21.81 -30.95 -2.89
C THR A 705 21.36 -29.84 -1.93
N VAL A 706 20.47 -30.19 -0.97
CA VAL A 706 19.86 -29.30 -0.02
C VAL A 706 20.42 -29.58 1.37
N GLY A 707 21.38 -28.76 1.81
CA GLY A 707 22.01 -28.87 3.13
C GLY A 707 22.02 -27.47 3.81
N ALA A 708 23.01 -27.23 4.65
CA ALA A 708 23.28 -25.91 5.21
C ALA A 708 23.56 -24.87 4.11
N LYS A 709 24.07 -25.32 2.97
CA LYS A 709 24.14 -24.59 1.71
C LYS A 709 23.50 -25.43 0.62
N VAL A 710 22.83 -24.75 -0.31
CA VAL A 710 22.30 -25.38 -1.52
C VAL A 710 23.39 -25.45 -2.57
N ALA A 711 23.44 -26.57 -3.31
CA ALA A 711 24.29 -26.72 -4.49
C ALA A 711 23.50 -27.36 -5.63
N ILE A 712 23.64 -26.83 -6.85
CA ILE A 712 23.03 -27.35 -8.06
C ILE A 712 24.14 -27.78 -9.04
N GLN A 713 24.12 -29.03 -9.45
CA GLN A 713 24.94 -29.56 -10.53
C GLN A 713 24.06 -29.63 -11.79
N HIS A 714 24.25 -28.64 -12.67
CA HIS A 714 23.55 -28.57 -13.95
C HIS A 714 24.32 -29.34 -15.02
N GLN A 715 23.66 -30.29 -15.69
CA GLN A 715 24.24 -31.10 -16.76
C GLN A 715 23.40 -30.94 -18.03
N PRO A 716 23.97 -30.38 -19.13
CA PRO A 716 23.32 -30.43 -20.44
C PRO A 716 23.16 -31.87 -20.90
N LEU A 717 22.01 -32.22 -21.45
CA LEU A 717 21.73 -33.49 -22.09
C LEU A 717 21.84 -33.36 -23.61
N ALA A 718 22.28 -34.42 -24.29
CA ALA A 718 22.28 -34.42 -25.75
C ALA A 718 20.84 -34.37 -26.29
N PRO A 719 20.53 -33.56 -27.29
CA PRO A 719 19.17 -33.46 -27.85
C PRO A 719 18.71 -34.82 -28.35
N THR A 720 17.56 -35.26 -27.87
CA THR A 720 16.93 -36.51 -28.36
C THR A 720 16.59 -36.39 -29.82
N HIS A 721 16.92 -37.37 -30.64
CA HIS A 721 16.85 -37.38 -32.13
C HIS A 721 15.48 -37.07 -32.78
N SER A 722 14.43 -36.76 -32.00
CA SER A 722 13.08 -36.43 -32.55
C SER A 722 12.92 -35.01 -33.08
N SER A 723 13.80 -34.07 -32.70
CA SER A 723 13.70 -32.65 -33.12
C SER A 723 14.43 -32.33 -34.43
N ARG A 724 15.25 -33.28 -34.98
CA ARG A 724 15.99 -33.06 -36.24
C ARG A 724 15.16 -33.17 -37.51
N LYS A 725 13.89 -33.62 -37.49
CA LYS A 725 13.07 -33.81 -38.71
C LYS A 725 12.23 -32.57 -39.07
N LYS A 726 12.16 -31.50 -38.26
CA LYS A 726 11.40 -30.29 -38.60
C LYS A 726 12.24 -29.15 -39.18
N GLN A 727 13.59 -29.23 -39.10
CA GLN A 727 14.46 -28.13 -39.58
C GLN A 727 15.01 -28.30 -41.04
N ILE A 728 14.68 -29.40 -41.73
CA ILE A 728 15.19 -29.68 -43.11
C ILE A 728 14.11 -29.45 -44.19
N SER A 729 12.87 -29.06 -43.83
CA SER A 729 11.81 -28.85 -44.86
C SER A 729 11.53 -27.38 -45.23
N GLU A 730 12.29 -26.40 -44.70
CA GLU A 730 12.09 -24.98 -45.05
C GLU A 730 13.21 -24.29 -45.84
N VAL A 731 14.10 -25.04 -46.49
CA VAL A 731 15.17 -24.46 -47.32
C VAL A 731 15.00 -24.80 -48.82
N HIS A 732 13.84 -25.29 -49.28
CA HIS A 732 13.52 -25.35 -50.68
C HIS A 732 12.03 -25.15 -50.94
N GLN A 733 11.62 -23.89 -50.99
CA GLN A 733 10.63 -23.33 -51.96
C GLN A 733 10.77 -21.81 -52.01
#